data_a3f3e36ae1b54c2a6dc732601825888e
#
_entry.id   a3f3e36ae1b54c2a6dc732601825888e
#
_cell.length_a   1.000
_cell.length_b   1.000
_cell.length_c   1.000
_cell.angle_alpha   90.00
_cell.angle_beta   90.00
_cell.angle_gamma   90.00
#
_symmetry.space_group_name_H-M   'P 1'
#
loop_
_entity.id
_entity.type
_entity.pdbx_description
1 polymer ?
#
loop_
_entity_poly.entity_id
_entity_poly.type
_entity_poly.pdbx_seq_one_letter_code
_entity_poly.pdbx_strand_id
1 'polypeptide(L)'
;MNRINRSVKLHATTKHITRTKLAMAMAVALNFPAQGMAAQIELPRIDVISGGEEAIAKQPGSVSIVNKEQLERSQPLSTEDALRKVPGVYIKGEEETAVVANIGIRGLNAADYKTLVLEDGVPIAPGLFVGNGRYYNPRIQRMDEIEVLKGAAALRYGPNTIGGVINYKTKDPIDGFAVSGRVGTHNYREASIEAGGSTPSGEAKAGLFYTRASSDGFQDKGFDMQDLMVKAGMALGDNQWLGAKFTYYENDANISYRGLFLGEYNAGAEYNPAPDDYFLTERKSLDINHMWEIRPGMSLNTVLYWSEMYRDYWRFAVDSAASTAAGSWVYTNVVNGNNRAFDRIGLDSRLTVANTLFGVNGEAEIGVRVMQEEMVDQGIAATRTNPRTGTITTDRIDSATSYALFAQNRFDVTDRLSITPGLRIESYTQERKDLKNSANNGDSSNTEYLPGIGATYKLSPAAQLYGSVYKAFSPPLNSQSIVTGVDQQLDAEHSINVEFGVRGQSGALRYEFTAFQMDFDNQITPAISGGLANANAGSTLHRGLEGALGYRLGNGFSVDGNLTWIPVSEYRENRGGGINEGNRLPYSPELLANLSLTYASGPVNAALSWNYVDEQFGSGDNSVPITGSGGAIWSGLIPSYYTVDLTGSYDVNKQLKLFGAIKNLTDERYIASMRQGIYAGPERAVEVGAKYTF
;
A
#
# COMPACT_ATOMS: atom_id res chain seq x y z
N MET A 1 33.39 -2.45 8.52
CA MET A 1 33.17 -1.92 9.88
C MET A 1 32.33 -2.90 10.68
N ASN A 2 32.63 -3.12 11.93
CA ASN A 2 32.21 -4.28 12.71
C ASN A 2 30.70 -4.44 12.83
N ARG A 3 30.22 -5.65 12.43
CA ARG A 3 28.88 -6.14 12.75
C ARG A 3 28.72 -6.19 14.29
N ILE A 4 28.01 -5.23 14.85
CA ILE A 4 27.66 -5.21 16.26
C ILE A 4 26.46 -6.15 16.46
N ASN A 5 26.61 -7.08 17.37
CA ASN A 5 25.70 -8.15 17.76
C ASN A 5 24.23 -7.72 17.82
N ARG A 6 23.43 -8.41 17.01
CA ARG A 6 21.97 -8.49 17.09
C ARG A 6 21.56 -9.19 18.37
N SER A 7 21.05 -8.48 19.36
CA SER A 7 20.03 -9.01 20.28
C SER A 7 19.67 -7.99 21.36
N VAL A 8 18.66 -7.19 21.12
CA VAL A 8 17.74 -6.78 22.18
C VAL A 8 16.35 -7.21 21.72
N LYS A 9 16.00 -8.45 22.02
CA LYS A 9 14.61 -8.92 21.91
C LYS A 9 13.80 -8.16 22.95
N LEU A 10 12.75 -7.47 22.48
CA LEU A 10 11.67 -7.04 23.38
C LEU A 10 11.24 -8.24 24.23
N HIS A 11 11.37 -8.13 25.54
CA HIS A 11 10.74 -9.07 26.46
C HIS A 11 9.28 -8.66 26.63
N ALA A 12 8.47 -8.92 25.60
CA ALA A 12 7.05 -9.03 25.81
C ALA A 12 6.79 -10.42 26.42
N THR A 13 6.18 -10.48 27.58
CA THR A 13 5.65 -11.72 28.14
C THR A 13 4.44 -12.17 27.33
N THR A 14 4.70 -12.64 26.11
CA THR A 14 3.72 -13.34 25.29
C THR A 14 3.59 -14.77 25.80
N LYS A 15 2.37 -15.21 26.03
CA LYS A 15 2.05 -16.62 26.27
C LYS A 15 2.59 -17.44 25.11
N HIS A 16 3.63 -18.24 25.36
CA HIS A 16 4.29 -19.10 24.40
C HIS A 16 3.29 -20.07 23.73
N ILE A 17 3.00 -19.82 22.47
CA ILE A 17 2.61 -20.90 21.55
C ILE A 17 3.93 -21.60 21.18
N THR A 18 4.05 -22.83 21.62
CA THR A 18 5.27 -23.66 21.62
C THR A 18 5.85 -23.77 20.19
N ARG A 19 7.11 -23.37 20.02
CA ARG A 19 7.93 -23.39 18.80
C ARG A 19 8.10 -24.76 18.10
N THR A 20 7.54 -25.83 18.63
CA THR A 20 7.78 -27.22 18.19
C THR A 20 6.90 -27.65 16.99
N LYS A 21 5.91 -26.90 16.58
CA LYS A 21 4.99 -27.30 15.50
C LYS A 21 5.29 -26.70 14.12
N LEU A 22 6.20 -25.75 14.03
CA LEU A 22 6.54 -25.08 12.73
C LEU A 22 7.59 -25.85 11.93
N ALA A 23 8.42 -26.69 12.56
CA ALA A 23 9.49 -27.43 11.89
C ALA A 23 8.99 -28.59 11.01
N MET A 24 7.77 -29.05 11.20
CA MET A 24 7.23 -30.21 10.46
C MET A 24 6.66 -29.84 9.08
N ALA A 25 6.31 -28.58 8.83
CA ALA A 25 5.77 -28.14 7.54
C ALA A 25 6.85 -27.90 6.47
N MET A 26 8.10 -27.67 6.86
CA MET A 26 9.20 -27.38 5.93
C MET A 26 9.81 -28.60 5.25
N ALA A 27 9.57 -29.82 5.73
CA ALA A 27 10.21 -31.02 5.23
C ALA A 27 9.51 -31.68 4.03
N VAL A 28 8.31 -31.21 3.65
CA VAL A 28 7.50 -31.83 2.60
C VAL A 28 7.78 -31.23 1.20
N ALA A 29 8.37 -30.05 1.11
CA ALA A 29 8.46 -29.28 -0.15
C ALA A 29 9.64 -29.63 -1.09
N LEU A 30 10.52 -30.56 -0.76
CA LEU A 30 11.81 -30.74 -1.46
C LEU A 30 11.95 -31.99 -2.34
N ASN A 31 10.89 -32.77 -2.59
CA ASN A 31 10.99 -33.98 -3.43
C ASN A 31 9.83 -34.11 -4.44
N PHE A 32 9.79 -33.21 -5.42
CA PHE A 32 8.93 -33.39 -6.58
C PHE A 32 9.77 -33.59 -7.86
N PRO A 33 9.62 -34.70 -8.58
CA PRO A 33 10.25 -34.87 -9.90
C PRO A 33 9.46 -34.05 -10.94
N ALA A 34 10.15 -33.15 -11.61
CA ALA A 34 9.59 -32.38 -12.73
C ALA A 34 9.32 -33.28 -13.94
N GLN A 35 8.07 -33.55 -14.28
CA GLN A 35 7.63 -33.98 -15.62
C GLN A 35 6.13 -33.76 -15.82
N GLY A 36 5.76 -33.08 -16.91
CA GLY A 36 4.42 -33.05 -17.49
C GLY A 36 3.80 -31.64 -17.55
N MET A 37 3.47 -31.19 -18.77
CA MET A 37 2.68 -29.97 -18.97
C MET A 37 1.25 -30.21 -18.45
N ALA A 38 1.03 -29.91 -17.18
CA ALA A 38 -0.31 -29.82 -16.61
C ALA A 38 -0.86 -28.39 -16.82
N ALA A 39 -2.17 -28.23 -16.90
CA ALA A 39 -2.81 -26.92 -16.92
C ALA A 39 -2.30 -26.10 -15.73
N GLN A 40 -1.97 -24.85 -15.99
CA GLN A 40 -1.42 -23.96 -14.97
C GLN A 40 -2.49 -23.70 -13.92
N ILE A 41 -2.36 -24.31 -12.74
CA ILE A 41 -3.31 -24.19 -11.65
C ILE A 41 -2.87 -23.00 -10.81
N GLU A 42 -3.75 -21.99 -10.67
CA GLU A 42 -3.57 -20.91 -9.74
C GLU A 42 -3.90 -21.37 -8.31
N LEU A 43 -3.08 -21.00 -7.35
CA LEU A 43 -3.34 -21.31 -5.95
C LEU A 43 -4.48 -20.43 -5.40
N PRO A 44 -5.34 -20.96 -4.49
CA PRO A 44 -6.43 -20.20 -3.92
C PRO A 44 -5.93 -18.92 -3.25
N ARG A 45 -6.56 -17.82 -3.58
CA ARG A 45 -6.35 -16.50 -2.97
C ARG A 45 -7.67 -15.73 -3.01
N ILE A 46 -7.78 -14.69 -2.19
CA ILE A 46 -8.90 -13.74 -2.30
C ILE A 46 -8.50 -12.67 -3.31
N ASP A 47 -8.98 -12.78 -4.53
CA ASP A 47 -8.85 -11.73 -5.53
C ASP A 47 -9.85 -10.60 -5.22
N VAL A 48 -9.39 -9.36 -5.32
CA VAL A 48 -10.26 -8.18 -5.22
C VAL A 48 -11.07 -8.04 -6.50
N ILE A 49 -10.45 -8.39 -7.63
CA ILE A 49 -11.05 -8.43 -8.95
C ILE A 49 -10.75 -9.79 -9.58
N SER A 50 -11.56 -10.80 -9.33
CA SER A 50 -11.37 -12.13 -9.91
C SER A 50 -11.95 -12.23 -11.32
N GLY A 51 -11.19 -12.74 -12.30
CA GLY A 51 -11.71 -13.12 -13.63
C GLY A 51 -11.45 -12.12 -14.77
N GLY A 52 -10.45 -11.25 -14.68
CA GLY A 52 -9.99 -10.43 -15.81
C GLY A 52 -11.00 -9.38 -16.30
N GLU A 53 -11.06 -9.13 -17.62
CA GLU A 53 -11.92 -8.08 -18.22
C GLU A 53 -13.41 -8.26 -17.92
N GLU A 54 -13.89 -9.50 -17.84
CA GLU A 54 -15.29 -9.79 -17.50
C GLU A 54 -15.61 -9.40 -16.07
N ALA A 55 -14.68 -9.60 -15.14
CA ALA A 55 -14.83 -9.21 -13.76
C ALA A 55 -14.80 -7.66 -13.59
N ILE A 56 -13.95 -6.98 -14.34
CA ILE A 56 -13.94 -5.52 -14.40
C ILE A 56 -15.30 -5.00 -14.87
N ALA A 57 -15.88 -5.63 -15.90
CA ALA A 57 -17.20 -5.25 -16.42
C ALA A 57 -18.33 -5.39 -15.39
N LYS A 58 -18.19 -6.25 -14.38
CA LYS A 58 -19.15 -6.41 -13.28
C LYS A 58 -19.00 -5.37 -12.17
N GLN A 59 -17.87 -4.64 -12.11
CA GLN A 59 -17.61 -3.68 -11.04
C GLN A 59 -18.29 -2.34 -11.35
N PRO A 60 -19.13 -1.83 -10.44
CA PRO A 60 -19.80 -0.54 -10.61
C PRO A 60 -18.93 0.66 -10.17
N GLY A 61 -17.64 0.63 -10.48
CA GLY A 61 -16.68 1.64 -10.08
C GLY A 61 -15.41 1.59 -10.93
N SER A 62 -14.55 2.61 -10.78
CA SER A 62 -13.26 2.67 -11.44
C SER A 62 -12.33 1.59 -10.90
N VAL A 63 -11.68 0.90 -11.83
CA VAL A 63 -10.78 -0.21 -11.58
C VAL A 63 -9.53 -0.05 -12.41
N SER A 64 -8.37 -0.12 -11.76
CA SER A 64 -7.08 -0.13 -12.45
C SER A 64 -6.32 -1.41 -12.13
N ILE A 65 -5.74 -2.03 -13.13
CA ILE A 65 -4.89 -3.22 -12.99
C ILE A 65 -3.52 -2.89 -13.59
N VAL A 66 -2.46 -3.06 -12.80
CA VAL A 66 -1.09 -3.10 -13.28
C VAL A 66 -0.71 -4.58 -13.38
N ASN A 67 -0.78 -5.13 -14.58
CA ASN A 67 -0.56 -6.55 -14.80
C ASN A 67 0.93 -6.91 -14.90
N LYS A 68 1.22 -8.21 -14.96
CA LYS A 68 2.58 -8.76 -15.03
C LYS A 68 3.41 -8.15 -16.16
N GLU A 69 2.85 -8.03 -17.37
CA GLU A 69 3.58 -7.47 -18.51
C GLU A 69 3.92 -6.00 -18.29
N GLN A 70 3.03 -5.23 -17.66
CA GLN A 70 3.28 -3.83 -17.31
C GLN A 70 4.36 -3.72 -16.22
N LEU A 71 4.35 -4.61 -15.21
CA LEU A 71 5.40 -4.67 -14.19
C LEU A 71 6.75 -5.05 -14.79
N GLU A 72 6.79 -6.10 -15.63
CA GLU A 72 8.03 -6.53 -16.32
C GLU A 72 8.56 -5.43 -17.25
N ARG A 73 7.69 -4.65 -17.89
CA ARG A 73 8.07 -3.58 -18.82
C ARG A 73 8.59 -2.34 -18.08
N SER A 74 7.93 -1.92 -17.01
CA SER A 74 8.30 -0.70 -16.27
C SER A 74 9.50 -0.87 -15.34
N GLN A 75 9.92 -2.11 -15.07
CA GLN A 75 11.04 -2.44 -14.19
C GLN A 75 11.03 -1.67 -12.87
N PRO A 76 9.91 -1.69 -12.10
CA PRO A 76 9.82 -0.92 -10.87
C PRO A 76 10.75 -1.51 -9.79
N LEU A 77 11.30 -0.65 -8.93
CA LEU A 77 12.09 -1.07 -7.77
C LEU A 77 11.22 -1.34 -6.55
N SER A 78 10.03 -0.71 -6.50
CA SER A 78 9.10 -0.82 -5.39
C SER A 78 7.65 -0.90 -5.89
N THR A 79 6.74 -1.27 -5.00
CA THR A 79 5.30 -1.22 -5.27
C THR A 79 4.80 0.22 -5.42
N GLU A 80 5.39 1.20 -4.74
CA GLU A 80 5.10 2.61 -4.94
C GLU A 80 5.47 3.09 -6.36
N ASP A 81 6.64 2.68 -6.87
CA ASP A 81 7.06 3.01 -8.24
C ASP A 81 6.07 2.46 -9.29
N ALA A 82 5.57 1.23 -9.08
CA ALA A 82 4.53 0.66 -9.93
C ALA A 82 3.19 1.42 -9.86
N LEU A 83 2.81 1.91 -8.68
CA LEU A 83 1.56 2.63 -8.45
C LEU A 83 1.54 4.05 -9.04
N ARG A 84 2.70 4.69 -9.27
CA ARG A 84 2.78 6.05 -9.88
C ARG A 84 2.08 6.14 -11.24
N LYS A 85 1.90 5.01 -11.93
CA LYS A 85 1.24 4.95 -13.25
C LYS A 85 -0.27 4.66 -13.18
N VAL A 86 -0.84 4.62 -11.98
CA VAL A 86 -2.27 4.36 -11.78
C VAL A 86 -3.03 5.70 -11.70
N PRO A 87 -4.11 5.89 -12.49
CA PRO A 87 -4.92 7.10 -12.40
C PRO A 87 -5.42 7.35 -10.98
N GLY A 88 -5.40 8.60 -10.52
CA GLY A 88 -5.85 9.00 -9.20
C GLY A 88 -4.89 8.73 -8.07
N VAL A 89 -3.78 8.02 -8.30
CA VAL A 89 -2.80 7.68 -7.27
C VAL A 89 -1.66 8.69 -7.26
N TYR A 90 -1.38 9.24 -6.09
CA TYR A 90 -0.21 10.08 -5.82
C TYR A 90 0.69 9.40 -4.77
N ILE A 91 1.99 9.36 -5.05
CA ILE A 91 3.01 8.83 -4.15
C ILE A 91 3.86 9.98 -3.63
N LYS A 92 3.81 10.20 -2.31
CA LYS A 92 4.69 11.13 -1.62
C LYS A 92 6.01 10.43 -1.30
N GLY A 93 7.06 10.67 -2.08
CA GLY A 93 8.37 10.05 -1.88
C GLY A 93 9.06 10.57 -0.60
N GLU A 94 9.38 9.67 0.31
CA GLU A 94 10.12 9.98 1.55
C GLU A 94 11.38 9.11 1.71
N GLU A 95 11.44 7.92 1.07
CA GLU A 95 12.57 7.01 1.19
C GLU A 95 12.58 6.00 0.02
N GLU A 96 13.72 5.32 -0.21
CA GLU A 96 13.91 4.51 -1.42
C GLU A 96 13.40 3.07 -1.32
N THR A 97 13.25 2.55 -0.11
CA THR A 97 12.83 1.16 0.09
C THR A 97 11.33 0.97 -0.07
N ALA A 98 10.57 2.05 -0.02
CA ALA A 98 9.10 2.06 0.03
C ALA A 98 8.51 1.19 1.16
N VAL A 99 9.27 0.98 2.24
CA VAL A 99 8.77 0.27 3.41
C VAL A 99 7.75 1.10 4.18
N VAL A 100 7.88 2.43 4.12
CA VAL A 100 6.90 3.39 4.65
C VAL A 100 6.06 3.90 3.50
N ALA A 101 4.96 3.21 3.19
CA ALA A 101 4.09 3.55 2.07
C ALA A 101 3.32 4.86 2.31
N ASN A 102 3.49 5.83 1.42
CA ASN A 102 2.79 7.11 1.44
C ASN A 102 1.94 7.25 0.17
N ILE A 103 0.77 6.62 0.18
CA ILE A 103 -0.12 6.49 -0.97
C ILE A 103 -1.39 7.30 -0.74
N GLY A 104 -1.59 8.35 -1.54
CA GLY A 104 -2.83 9.13 -1.61
C GLY A 104 -3.64 8.77 -2.84
N ILE A 105 -4.97 8.76 -2.73
CA ILE A 105 -5.87 8.55 -3.86
C ILE A 105 -6.84 9.72 -3.96
N ARG A 106 -7.03 10.28 -5.18
CA ARG A 106 -7.99 11.33 -5.48
C ARG A 106 -7.83 12.58 -4.60
N GLY A 107 -6.59 12.99 -4.36
CA GLY A 107 -6.28 14.19 -3.58
C GLY A 107 -6.30 14.00 -2.06
N LEU A 108 -6.55 12.79 -1.56
CA LEU A 108 -6.32 12.48 -0.15
C LEU A 108 -4.84 12.60 0.19
N ASN A 109 -4.54 13.16 1.34
CA ASN A 109 -3.16 13.27 1.81
C ASN A 109 -2.53 11.88 1.96
N ALA A 110 -1.46 11.62 1.24
CA ALA A 110 -0.75 10.34 1.26
C ALA A 110 -0.26 9.93 2.66
N ALA A 111 -0.05 10.90 3.57
CA ALA A 111 0.40 10.64 4.93
C ALA A 111 -0.71 10.17 5.88
N ASP A 112 -1.99 10.30 5.53
CA ASP A 112 -3.12 10.07 6.43
C ASP A 112 -3.62 8.63 6.46
N TYR A 113 -3.13 7.77 5.56
CA TYR A 113 -3.49 6.35 5.48
C TYR A 113 -5.01 6.09 5.39
N LYS A 114 -5.63 6.64 4.36
CA LYS A 114 -7.08 6.49 4.10
C LYS A 114 -7.40 5.46 3.00
N THR A 115 -6.40 4.67 2.60
CA THR A 115 -6.51 3.63 1.57
C THR A 115 -6.12 2.29 2.17
N LEU A 116 -6.96 1.29 2.01
CA LEU A 116 -6.68 -0.07 2.47
C LEU A 116 -5.72 -0.76 1.49
N VAL A 117 -4.62 -1.28 2.02
CA VAL A 117 -3.63 -2.05 1.24
C VAL A 117 -3.67 -3.50 1.66
N LEU A 118 -3.83 -4.38 0.68
CA LEU A 118 -3.94 -5.83 0.84
C LEU A 118 -2.81 -6.55 0.07
N GLU A 119 -2.51 -7.77 0.49
CA GLU A 119 -1.74 -8.75 -0.26
C GLU A 119 -2.55 -10.05 -0.34
N ASP A 120 -2.92 -10.48 -1.55
CA ASP A 120 -3.81 -11.62 -1.79
C ASP A 120 -5.12 -11.53 -0.96
N GLY A 121 -5.67 -10.32 -0.83
CA GLY A 121 -6.90 -10.06 -0.07
C GLY A 121 -6.73 -9.91 1.45
N VAL A 122 -5.52 -10.09 2.01
CA VAL A 122 -5.22 -9.95 3.43
C VAL A 122 -4.62 -8.58 3.74
N PRO A 123 -5.09 -7.83 4.76
CA PRO A 123 -4.53 -6.53 5.13
C PRO A 123 -3.05 -6.64 5.53
N ILE A 124 -2.20 -5.79 4.92
CA ILE A 124 -0.75 -5.79 5.21
C ILE A 124 -0.31 -4.70 6.17
N ALA A 125 -1.10 -3.65 6.33
CA ALA A 125 -0.82 -2.59 7.29
C ALA A 125 -0.63 -3.19 8.70
N PRO A 126 0.41 -2.83 9.44
CA PRO A 126 0.68 -3.43 10.75
C PRO A 126 -0.45 -3.27 11.76
N GLY A 127 -1.12 -2.12 11.78
CA GLY A 127 -2.30 -1.86 12.61
C GLY A 127 -3.32 -1.00 11.87
N LEU A 128 -4.58 -1.44 11.83
CA LEU A 128 -5.68 -0.71 11.21
C LEU A 128 -6.44 0.15 12.24
N PHE A 129 -6.47 -0.30 13.48
CA PHE A 129 -7.13 0.36 14.62
C PHE A 129 -6.10 0.85 15.66
N VAL A 130 -5.08 0.04 15.95
CA VAL A 130 -4.15 0.28 17.06
C VAL A 130 -3.02 1.24 16.72
N GLY A 131 -2.68 1.43 15.43
CA GLY A 131 -1.54 2.25 15.07
C GLY A 131 -1.51 2.67 13.60
N ASN A 132 -0.47 3.43 13.23
CA ASN A 132 -0.27 3.89 11.88
C ASN A 132 0.08 2.70 10.95
N GLY A 133 -0.71 2.51 9.91
CA GLY A 133 -0.61 1.40 9.00
C GLY A 133 0.51 1.43 7.96
N ARG A 134 1.34 2.48 7.91
CA ARG A 134 2.28 2.73 6.81
C ARG A 134 3.64 2.04 6.92
N TYR A 135 3.93 1.26 7.96
CA TYR A 135 5.30 0.79 8.25
C TYR A 135 5.73 -0.47 7.52
N TYR A 136 4.92 -0.97 6.61
CA TYR A 136 5.26 -2.11 5.78
C TYR A 136 4.61 -2.00 4.40
N ASN A 137 5.42 -2.30 3.40
CA ASN A 137 5.00 -2.47 2.02
C ASN A 137 5.83 -3.60 1.38
N PRO A 138 5.21 -4.58 0.72
CA PRO A 138 5.93 -5.75 0.20
C PRO A 138 6.82 -5.40 -1.00
N ARG A 139 7.81 -6.22 -1.26
CA ARG A 139 8.68 -6.07 -2.43
C ARG A 139 7.93 -6.41 -3.71
N ILE A 140 8.15 -5.60 -4.74
CA ILE A 140 7.52 -5.76 -6.05
C ILE A 140 7.97 -7.06 -6.76
N GLN A 141 9.16 -7.56 -6.48
CA GLN A 141 9.74 -8.73 -7.14
C GLN A 141 8.91 -10.00 -6.95
N ARG A 142 8.11 -10.10 -5.87
CA ARG A 142 7.22 -11.24 -5.63
C ARG A 142 5.77 -11.02 -6.12
N MET A 143 5.48 -9.87 -6.79
CA MET A 143 4.15 -9.54 -7.29
C MET A 143 4.02 -9.88 -8.77
N ASP A 144 2.85 -10.38 -9.15
CA ASP A 144 2.45 -10.57 -10.55
C ASP A 144 1.49 -9.47 -11.02
N GLU A 145 0.71 -8.88 -10.09
CA GLU A 145 -0.31 -7.89 -10.43
C GLU A 145 -0.59 -6.95 -9.27
N ILE A 146 -1.03 -5.74 -9.57
CA ILE A 146 -1.56 -4.79 -8.59
C ILE A 146 -2.96 -4.39 -9.04
N GLU A 147 -3.95 -4.61 -8.18
CA GLU A 147 -5.33 -4.21 -8.38
C GLU A 147 -5.63 -2.96 -7.55
N VAL A 148 -6.23 -1.94 -8.16
CA VAL A 148 -6.67 -0.71 -7.48
C VAL A 148 -8.16 -0.53 -7.72
N LEU A 149 -8.94 -0.67 -6.66
CA LEU A 149 -10.38 -0.62 -6.68
C LEU A 149 -10.86 0.65 -6.00
N LYS A 150 -11.60 1.45 -6.73
CA LYS A 150 -12.27 2.67 -6.26
C LYS A 150 -13.78 2.47 -6.45
N GLY A 151 -14.60 3.19 -5.72
CA GLY A 151 -16.06 3.06 -5.85
C GLY A 151 -16.73 2.05 -4.90
N ALA A 152 -18.02 1.80 -5.09
CA ALA A 152 -18.86 1.03 -4.16
C ALA A 152 -18.39 -0.41 -3.93
N ALA A 153 -17.68 -0.99 -4.87
CA ALA A 153 -17.10 -2.32 -4.71
C ALA A 153 -16.10 -2.40 -3.55
N ALA A 154 -15.53 -1.28 -3.11
CA ALA A 154 -14.67 -1.20 -1.93
C ALA A 154 -15.39 -1.51 -0.61
N LEU A 155 -16.74 -1.46 -0.55
CA LEU A 155 -17.53 -1.82 0.64
C LEU A 155 -17.28 -3.25 1.15
N ARG A 156 -16.89 -4.17 0.25
CA ARG A 156 -16.55 -5.55 0.62
C ARG A 156 -15.34 -5.62 1.57
N TYR A 157 -14.57 -4.55 1.63
CA TYR A 157 -13.33 -4.44 2.39
C TYR A 157 -13.46 -3.35 3.45
N GLY A 158 -12.56 -3.33 4.41
CA GLY A 158 -12.50 -2.31 5.45
C GLY A 158 -11.57 -2.75 6.58
N PRO A 159 -11.19 -1.82 7.45
CA PRO A 159 -11.41 -0.37 7.43
C PRO A 159 -10.49 0.39 6.46
N ASN A 160 -10.47 1.72 6.54
CA ASN A 160 -9.59 2.60 5.75
C ASN A 160 -9.84 2.55 4.24
N THR A 161 -11.11 2.58 3.82
CA THR A 161 -11.51 2.47 2.42
C THR A 161 -11.96 3.78 1.77
N ILE A 162 -11.69 4.93 2.41
CA ILE A 162 -12.09 6.26 1.90
C ILE A 162 -11.48 6.50 0.51
N GLY A 163 -10.18 6.23 0.33
CA GLY A 163 -9.49 6.31 -0.96
C GLY A 163 -9.71 5.09 -1.87
N GLY A 164 -10.23 3.99 -1.31
CA GLY A 164 -10.37 2.72 -2.03
C GLY A 164 -9.49 1.60 -1.47
N VAL A 165 -9.23 0.60 -2.31
CA VAL A 165 -8.48 -0.62 -1.95
C VAL A 165 -7.40 -0.87 -2.99
N ILE A 166 -6.18 -1.14 -2.52
CA ILE A 166 -5.07 -1.64 -3.32
C ILE A 166 -4.80 -3.08 -2.91
N ASN A 167 -4.75 -3.99 -3.86
CA ASN A 167 -4.43 -5.40 -3.61
C ASN A 167 -3.21 -5.81 -4.43
N TYR A 168 -2.16 -6.23 -3.76
CA TYR A 168 -0.99 -6.83 -4.37
C TYR A 168 -1.22 -8.33 -4.53
N LYS A 169 -1.20 -8.81 -5.77
CA LYS A 169 -1.32 -10.23 -6.08
C LYS A 169 0.07 -10.84 -6.20
N THR A 170 0.36 -11.79 -5.34
CA THR A 170 1.66 -12.45 -5.33
C THR A 170 1.77 -13.47 -6.46
N LYS A 171 3.00 -13.69 -6.94
CA LYS A 171 3.32 -14.72 -7.93
C LYS A 171 2.88 -16.10 -7.46
N ASP A 172 2.43 -16.89 -8.40
CA ASP A 172 2.27 -18.33 -8.20
C ASP A 172 3.60 -19.07 -8.42
N PRO A 173 3.84 -20.19 -7.69
CA PRO A 173 5.01 -21.02 -7.91
C PRO A 173 5.19 -21.41 -9.37
N ILE A 174 6.41 -21.34 -9.88
CA ILE A 174 6.77 -21.86 -11.21
C ILE A 174 7.10 -23.36 -11.11
N ASP A 175 6.94 -24.09 -12.23
CA ASP A 175 7.46 -25.43 -12.32
C ASP A 175 8.92 -25.36 -12.83
N GLY A 176 9.88 -25.40 -11.91
CA GLY A 176 11.29 -25.27 -12.22
C GLY A 176 12.03 -24.31 -11.27
N PHE A 177 13.11 -23.76 -11.78
CA PHE A 177 14.01 -22.89 -11.03
C PHE A 177 14.40 -21.68 -11.88
N ALA A 178 14.39 -20.50 -11.29
CA ALA A 178 14.88 -19.30 -11.92
C ALA A 178 15.73 -18.46 -10.95
N VAL A 179 16.74 -17.80 -11.47
CA VAL A 179 17.56 -16.83 -10.75
C VAL A 179 17.55 -15.52 -11.50
N SER A 180 17.56 -14.42 -10.78
CA SER A 180 17.75 -13.09 -11.37
C SER A 180 18.71 -12.26 -10.53
N GLY A 181 19.42 -11.37 -11.20
CA GLY A 181 20.29 -10.40 -10.57
C GLY A 181 20.15 -9.04 -11.23
N ARG A 182 20.30 -7.97 -10.45
CA ARG A 182 20.27 -6.57 -10.88
C ARG A 182 21.36 -5.80 -10.15
N VAL A 183 22.02 -4.91 -10.86
CA VAL A 183 22.98 -3.95 -10.30
C VAL A 183 22.67 -2.56 -10.84
N GLY A 184 22.99 -1.52 -10.10
CA GLY A 184 22.68 -0.16 -10.52
C GLY A 184 23.46 0.93 -9.78
N THR A 185 23.08 2.16 -10.06
CA THR A 185 23.59 3.37 -9.42
C THR A 185 23.48 3.26 -7.90
N HIS A 186 24.25 4.02 -7.13
CA HIS A 186 24.33 3.99 -5.67
C HIS A 186 24.63 2.58 -5.10
N ASN A 187 25.47 1.83 -5.82
CA ASN A 187 25.85 0.47 -5.42
C ASN A 187 24.66 -0.47 -5.21
N TYR A 188 23.53 -0.21 -5.92
CA TYR A 188 22.35 -1.05 -5.86
C TYR A 188 22.69 -2.47 -6.32
N ARG A 189 22.28 -3.45 -5.54
CA ARG A 189 22.47 -4.88 -5.82
C ARG A 189 21.23 -5.64 -5.40
N GLU A 190 20.70 -6.47 -6.29
CA GLU A 190 19.56 -7.33 -6.04
C GLU A 190 19.84 -8.72 -6.60
N ALA A 191 19.46 -9.74 -5.85
CA ALA A 191 19.44 -11.13 -6.30
C ALA A 191 18.11 -11.76 -5.89
N SER A 192 17.48 -12.50 -6.80
CA SER A 192 16.24 -13.20 -6.54
C SER A 192 16.30 -14.65 -7.00
N ILE A 193 15.62 -15.53 -6.27
CA ILE A 193 15.47 -16.94 -6.56
C ILE A 193 13.98 -17.26 -6.58
N GLU A 194 13.54 -17.96 -7.62
CA GLU A 194 12.21 -18.54 -7.75
C GLU A 194 12.37 -20.04 -7.95
N ALA A 195 11.73 -20.87 -7.15
CA ALA A 195 11.77 -22.33 -7.28
C ALA A 195 10.41 -22.92 -6.93
N GLY A 196 10.01 -23.97 -7.63
CA GLY A 196 8.75 -24.64 -7.33
C GLY A 196 8.49 -25.85 -8.20
N GLY A 197 7.33 -26.44 -7.97
CA GLY A 197 6.88 -27.60 -8.72
C GLY A 197 5.45 -27.97 -8.43
N SER A 198 4.84 -28.68 -9.36
CA SER A 198 3.51 -29.26 -9.27
C SER A 198 3.59 -30.78 -9.26
N THR A 199 2.61 -31.44 -8.64
CA THR A 199 2.43 -32.89 -8.83
C THR A 199 2.09 -33.20 -10.28
N PRO A 200 2.40 -34.41 -10.80
CA PRO A 200 2.05 -34.78 -12.18
C PRO A 200 0.54 -34.72 -12.47
N SER A 201 -0.30 -34.92 -11.45
CA SER A 201 -1.75 -34.76 -11.54
C SER A 201 -2.22 -33.30 -11.52
N GLY A 202 -1.32 -32.35 -11.17
CA GLY A 202 -1.69 -30.94 -10.93
C GLY A 202 -2.46 -30.70 -9.63
N GLU A 203 -2.70 -31.69 -8.81
CA GLU A 203 -3.48 -31.57 -7.57
C GLU A 203 -2.77 -30.82 -6.46
N ALA A 204 -1.45 -30.70 -6.51
CA ALA A 204 -0.69 -29.93 -5.53
C ALA A 204 0.43 -29.15 -6.21
N LYS A 205 0.71 -27.95 -5.66
CA LYS A 205 1.76 -27.06 -6.13
C LYS A 205 2.43 -26.37 -4.94
N ALA A 206 3.75 -26.22 -5.01
CA ALA A 206 4.49 -25.50 -3.99
C ALA A 206 5.68 -24.76 -4.60
N GLY A 207 6.09 -23.66 -3.96
CA GLY A 207 7.28 -22.94 -4.37
C GLY A 207 7.71 -21.88 -3.37
N LEU A 208 8.89 -21.36 -3.62
CA LEU A 208 9.50 -20.29 -2.85
C LEU A 208 9.98 -19.16 -3.77
N PHE A 209 9.95 -17.96 -3.22
CA PHE A 209 10.48 -16.73 -3.79
C PHE A 209 11.36 -16.07 -2.74
N TYR A 210 12.60 -15.81 -3.08
CA TYR A 210 13.53 -15.13 -2.18
C TYR A 210 14.19 -13.99 -2.92
N THR A 211 14.23 -12.82 -2.30
CA THR A 211 14.91 -11.63 -2.81
C THR A 211 15.78 -11.05 -1.71
N ARG A 212 17.03 -10.72 -2.05
CA ARG A 212 17.88 -9.86 -1.25
C ARG A 212 18.29 -8.66 -2.07
N ALA A 213 18.17 -7.46 -1.49
CA ALA A 213 18.62 -6.23 -2.13
C ALA A 213 19.32 -5.32 -1.13
N SER A 214 20.27 -4.54 -1.62
CA SER A 214 20.95 -3.50 -0.85
C SER A 214 21.33 -2.34 -1.75
N SER A 215 21.44 -1.16 -1.18
CA SER A 215 21.91 0.06 -1.85
C SER A 215 22.58 0.96 -0.85
N ASP A 216 23.55 1.77 -1.30
CA ASP A 216 24.02 2.91 -0.50
C ASP A 216 22.99 4.05 -0.50
N GLY A 217 22.08 4.05 -1.50
CA GLY A 217 20.96 4.97 -1.64
C GLY A 217 21.33 6.36 -2.16
N PHE A 218 20.35 7.06 -2.73
CA PHE A 218 20.50 8.46 -3.06
C PHE A 218 20.75 9.28 -1.79
N GLN A 219 21.73 10.18 -1.81
CA GLN A 219 22.19 10.93 -0.65
C GLN A 219 22.67 10.04 0.51
N ASP A 220 23.27 8.89 0.23
CA ASP A 220 23.73 7.91 1.24
C ASP A 220 22.60 7.46 2.23
N LYS A 221 21.34 7.40 1.75
CA LYS A 221 20.20 6.90 2.50
C LYS A 221 19.95 5.43 2.17
N GLY A 222 20.92 4.60 2.52
CA GLY A 222 21.00 3.21 2.11
C GLY A 222 20.06 2.27 2.87
N PHE A 223 20.04 1.02 2.36
CA PHE A 223 19.29 -0.08 2.97
C PHE A 223 19.93 -1.45 2.70
N ASP A 224 19.64 -2.42 3.54
CA ASP A 224 19.87 -3.86 3.35
C ASP A 224 18.59 -4.61 3.73
N MET A 225 18.01 -5.36 2.78
CA MET A 225 16.74 -6.04 2.98
C MET A 225 16.76 -7.47 2.44
N GLN A 226 15.91 -8.29 3.03
CA GLN A 226 15.57 -9.62 2.51
C GLN A 226 14.08 -9.89 2.61
N ASP A 227 13.56 -10.61 1.63
CA ASP A 227 12.16 -10.97 1.50
C ASP A 227 12.06 -12.43 1.06
N LEU A 228 11.35 -13.25 1.83
CA LEU A 228 11.06 -14.66 1.54
C LEU A 228 9.55 -14.86 1.49
N MET A 229 9.06 -15.52 0.46
CA MET A 229 7.72 -16.05 0.40
C MET A 229 7.77 -17.55 0.07
N VAL A 230 7.03 -18.34 0.81
CA VAL A 230 6.76 -19.76 0.52
C VAL A 230 5.27 -19.92 0.33
N LYS A 231 4.86 -20.51 -0.78
CA LYS A 231 3.47 -20.68 -1.15
C LYS A 231 3.24 -22.14 -1.54
N ALA A 232 2.18 -22.74 -1.03
CA ALA A 232 1.81 -24.11 -1.36
C ALA A 232 0.28 -24.25 -1.37
N GLY A 233 -0.23 -25.18 -2.16
CA GLY A 233 -1.65 -25.49 -2.18
C GLY A 233 -1.93 -26.85 -2.78
N MET A 234 -3.10 -27.37 -2.46
CA MET A 234 -3.55 -28.67 -2.90
C MET A 234 -5.07 -28.74 -3.07
N ALA A 235 -5.52 -29.56 -4.00
CA ALA A 235 -6.90 -29.95 -4.10
C ALA A 235 -7.28 -30.89 -2.95
N LEU A 236 -8.46 -30.67 -2.37
CA LEU A 236 -9.09 -31.57 -1.38
C LEU A 236 -10.31 -32.24 -2.03
N GLY A 237 -10.10 -33.02 -3.11
CA GLY A 237 -11.13 -33.55 -3.98
C GLY A 237 -11.42 -32.63 -5.17
N ASP A 238 -12.57 -32.81 -5.82
CA ASP A 238 -12.88 -32.18 -7.11
C ASP A 238 -13.33 -30.72 -7.01
N ASN A 239 -13.72 -30.25 -5.82
CA ASN A 239 -14.39 -28.98 -5.65
C ASN A 239 -13.87 -28.14 -4.48
N GLN A 240 -12.74 -28.53 -3.88
CA GLN A 240 -12.13 -27.78 -2.78
C GLN A 240 -10.63 -27.61 -2.99
N TRP A 241 -10.11 -26.47 -2.57
CA TRP A 241 -8.69 -26.13 -2.59
C TRP A 241 -8.25 -25.58 -1.24
N LEU A 242 -7.10 -26.03 -0.76
CA LEU A 242 -6.43 -25.48 0.41
C LEU A 242 -5.08 -24.92 0.02
N GLY A 243 -4.83 -23.68 0.35
CA GLY A 243 -3.55 -22.99 0.14
C GLY A 243 -2.97 -22.45 1.43
N ALA A 244 -1.66 -22.32 1.46
CA ALA A 244 -0.94 -21.64 2.54
C ALA A 244 0.17 -20.76 1.95
N LYS A 245 0.35 -19.57 2.52
CA LYS A 245 1.42 -18.63 2.19
C LYS A 245 2.10 -18.18 3.48
N PHE A 246 3.41 -18.36 3.54
CA PHE A 246 4.26 -17.81 4.60
C PHE A 246 5.17 -16.75 4.01
N THR A 247 5.33 -15.61 4.71
CA THR A 247 6.29 -14.58 4.33
C THR A 247 7.19 -14.19 5.49
N TYR A 248 8.45 -13.88 5.16
CA TYR A 248 9.42 -13.26 6.06
C TYR A 248 10.06 -12.07 5.37
N TYR A 249 10.06 -10.93 6.01
CA TYR A 249 10.66 -9.69 5.53
C TYR A 249 11.53 -9.08 6.62
N GLU A 250 12.71 -8.61 6.26
CA GLU A 250 13.62 -7.85 7.12
C GLU A 250 14.22 -6.71 6.31
N ASN A 251 14.30 -5.51 6.92
CA ASN A 251 14.92 -4.35 6.31
C ASN A 251 15.60 -3.49 7.37
N ASP A 252 16.85 -3.15 7.13
CA ASP A 252 17.63 -2.14 7.85
C ASP A 252 17.83 -0.96 6.90
N ALA A 253 17.19 0.17 7.18
CA ALA A 253 17.19 1.32 6.29
C ALA A 253 17.51 2.62 7.03
N ASN A 254 18.22 3.52 6.36
CA ASN A 254 18.39 4.88 6.82
C ASN A 254 17.16 5.71 6.45
N ILE A 255 16.16 5.73 7.33
CA ILE A 255 14.96 6.54 7.18
C ILE A 255 14.95 7.59 8.29
N SER A 256 14.74 8.85 7.92
CA SER A 256 14.67 9.97 8.86
C SER A 256 13.51 10.91 8.51
N TYR A 257 13.11 11.72 9.48
CA TYR A 257 12.21 12.85 9.22
C TYR A 257 12.96 14.09 8.71
N ARG A 258 14.30 14.05 8.64
CA ARG A 258 15.15 15.18 8.31
C ARG A 258 15.54 15.16 6.85
N GLY A 259 15.20 16.25 6.17
CA GLY A 259 15.68 16.57 4.85
C GLY A 259 16.72 17.69 4.88
N LEU A 260 17.12 18.18 3.73
CA LEU A 260 18.03 19.32 3.57
C LEU A 260 17.35 20.62 4.00
N PHE A 261 18.13 21.57 4.52
CA PHE A 261 17.69 22.95 4.63
C PHE A 261 17.58 23.57 3.23
N LEU A 262 16.75 24.60 3.07
CA LEU A 262 16.51 25.25 1.77
C LEU A 262 17.81 25.77 1.14
N GLY A 263 18.69 26.36 1.93
CA GLY A 263 19.99 26.83 1.45
C GLY A 263 20.88 25.70 0.95
N GLU A 264 20.88 24.55 1.63
CA GLU A 264 21.62 23.36 1.23
C GLU A 264 21.05 22.76 -0.06
N TYR A 265 19.72 22.61 -0.14
CA TYR A 265 19.04 22.12 -1.35
C TYR A 265 19.36 23.01 -2.56
N ASN A 266 19.26 24.33 -2.41
CA ASN A 266 19.53 25.30 -3.49
C ASN A 266 21.01 25.32 -3.90
N ALA A 267 21.92 24.99 -2.97
CA ALA A 267 23.35 24.85 -3.25
C ALA A 267 23.73 23.50 -3.93
N GLY A 268 22.75 22.62 -4.17
CA GLY A 268 23.00 21.35 -4.81
C GLY A 268 23.52 20.26 -3.86
N ALA A 269 23.26 20.33 -2.57
CA ALA A 269 23.75 19.34 -1.61
C ALA A 269 23.19 17.93 -1.89
N GLU A 270 24.07 16.94 -1.81
CA GLU A 270 23.79 15.52 -2.06
C GLU A 270 24.16 14.61 -0.88
N TYR A 271 24.40 15.17 0.29
CA TYR A 271 24.74 14.40 1.48
C TYR A 271 23.49 13.98 2.27
N ASN A 272 23.65 12.96 3.11
CA ASN A 272 22.60 12.51 4.04
C ASN A 272 22.53 13.46 5.25
N PRO A 273 21.41 14.20 5.44
CA PRO A 273 21.29 15.10 6.58
C PRO A 273 21.11 14.39 7.93
N ALA A 274 20.84 13.07 7.94
CA ALA A 274 20.65 12.28 9.16
C ALA A 274 21.28 10.88 9.04
N PRO A 275 22.62 10.78 8.91
CA PRO A 275 23.32 9.53 8.61
C PRO A 275 23.22 8.47 9.71
N ASP A 276 22.94 8.90 10.93
CA ASP A 276 22.86 8.02 12.11
C ASP A 276 21.42 7.61 12.46
N ASP A 277 20.39 8.16 11.81
CA ASP A 277 19.02 7.74 11.98
C ASP A 277 18.78 6.42 11.23
N TYR A 278 18.02 5.49 11.82
CA TYR A 278 17.73 4.22 11.17
C TYR A 278 16.36 3.65 11.55
N PHE A 279 15.87 2.81 10.68
CA PHE A 279 14.58 2.17 10.75
C PHE A 279 14.75 0.67 10.48
N LEU A 280 14.56 -0.13 11.52
CA LEU A 280 14.63 -1.58 11.42
C LEU A 280 13.22 -2.14 11.36
N THR A 281 12.98 -3.03 10.40
CA THR A 281 11.68 -3.69 10.22
C THR A 281 11.88 -5.19 10.08
N GLU A 282 11.13 -5.97 10.84
CA GLU A 282 10.99 -7.42 10.66
C GLU A 282 9.52 -7.78 10.64
N ARG A 283 9.07 -8.56 9.65
CA ARG A 283 7.68 -9.02 9.56
C ARG A 283 7.63 -10.50 9.18
N LYS A 284 6.72 -11.21 9.84
CA LYS A 284 6.32 -12.57 9.49
C LYS A 284 4.82 -12.61 9.26
N SER A 285 4.38 -13.42 8.31
CA SER A 285 2.94 -13.71 8.16
C SER A 285 2.69 -15.12 7.70
N LEU A 286 1.51 -15.62 8.03
CA LEU A 286 0.97 -16.89 7.58
C LEU A 286 -0.50 -16.70 7.22
N ASP A 287 -0.84 -17.01 5.96
CA ASP A 287 -2.20 -17.01 5.45
C ASP A 287 -2.57 -18.45 5.07
N ILE A 288 -3.75 -18.92 5.46
CA ILE A 288 -4.31 -20.21 5.07
C ILE A 288 -5.62 -19.94 4.35
N ASN A 289 -5.67 -20.29 3.07
CA ASN A 289 -6.81 -20.03 2.19
C ASN A 289 -7.52 -21.34 1.87
N HIS A 290 -8.84 -21.35 2.00
CA HIS A 290 -9.70 -22.46 1.60
C HIS A 290 -10.77 -21.94 0.62
N MET A 291 -10.83 -22.55 -0.54
CA MET A 291 -11.86 -22.32 -1.55
C MET A 291 -12.70 -23.59 -1.70
N TRP A 292 -14.01 -23.43 -1.63
CA TRP A 292 -14.96 -24.52 -1.78
C TRP A 292 -16.07 -24.14 -2.77
N GLU A 293 -16.10 -24.81 -3.90
CA GLU A 293 -17.24 -24.77 -4.83
C GLU A 293 -18.32 -25.75 -4.32
N ILE A 294 -19.24 -25.26 -3.50
CA ILE A 294 -20.30 -26.06 -2.85
C ILE A 294 -21.17 -26.72 -3.93
N ARG A 295 -21.47 -25.96 -4.97
CA ARG A 295 -22.19 -26.38 -6.18
C ARG A 295 -22.00 -25.31 -7.27
N PRO A 296 -22.30 -25.61 -8.55
CA PRO A 296 -22.25 -24.61 -9.62
C PRO A 296 -22.99 -23.33 -9.22
N GLY A 297 -22.32 -22.18 -9.30
CA GLY A 297 -22.83 -20.87 -8.91
C GLY A 297 -22.90 -20.63 -7.40
N MET A 298 -22.27 -21.46 -6.57
CA MET A 298 -22.16 -21.24 -5.12
C MET A 298 -20.78 -21.63 -4.62
N SER A 299 -20.00 -20.65 -4.20
CA SER A 299 -18.63 -20.84 -3.69
C SER A 299 -18.43 -20.16 -2.33
N LEU A 300 -17.60 -20.76 -1.50
CA LEU A 300 -17.16 -20.23 -0.21
C LEU A 300 -15.65 -20.07 -0.24
N ASN A 301 -15.18 -18.84 -0.01
CA ASN A 301 -13.75 -18.52 0.14
C ASN A 301 -13.49 -18.10 1.56
N THR A 302 -12.54 -18.74 2.23
CA THR A 302 -12.18 -18.43 3.62
C THR A 302 -10.67 -18.26 3.72
N VAL A 303 -10.22 -17.20 4.38
CA VAL A 303 -8.82 -17.01 4.75
C VAL A 303 -8.69 -16.83 6.25
N LEU A 304 -7.81 -17.62 6.85
CA LEU A 304 -7.28 -17.41 8.19
C LEU A 304 -5.89 -16.82 8.03
N TYR A 305 -5.62 -15.70 8.70
CA TYR A 305 -4.35 -15.01 8.59
C TYR A 305 -3.80 -14.59 9.93
N TRP A 306 -2.47 -14.59 10.01
CA TRP A 306 -1.69 -14.08 11.13
C TRP A 306 -0.50 -13.29 10.64
N SER A 307 -0.14 -12.22 11.34
CA SER A 307 1.09 -11.50 11.09
C SER A 307 1.67 -10.91 12.38
N GLU A 308 2.99 -10.90 12.45
CA GLU A 308 3.79 -10.26 13.49
C GLU A 308 4.75 -9.29 12.83
N MET A 309 4.90 -8.09 13.37
CA MET A 309 5.83 -7.10 12.85
C MET A 309 6.53 -6.35 13.97
N TYR A 310 7.83 -6.19 13.86
CA TYR A 310 8.64 -5.32 14.69
C TYR A 310 9.12 -4.13 13.88
N ARG A 311 9.09 -2.94 14.50
CA ARG A 311 9.61 -1.73 13.93
C ARG A 311 10.35 -0.93 14.98
N ASP A 312 11.68 -0.84 14.85
CA ASP A 312 12.54 -0.02 15.68
C ASP A 312 12.98 1.22 14.92
N TYR A 313 12.53 2.38 15.39
CA TYR A 313 12.86 3.66 14.78
C TYR A 313 13.68 4.50 15.73
N TRP A 314 14.94 4.66 15.44
CA TRP A 314 15.90 5.40 16.26
C TRP A 314 16.32 6.68 15.55
N ARG A 315 16.20 7.79 16.25
CA ARG A 315 16.52 9.11 15.73
C ARG A 315 17.33 9.91 16.72
N PHE A 316 18.39 10.56 16.24
CA PHE A 316 19.15 11.51 17.04
C PHE A 316 18.33 12.78 17.27
N ALA A 317 18.27 13.26 18.50
CA ALA A 317 17.63 14.51 18.83
C ALA A 317 18.50 15.70 18.35
N VAL A 318 17.84 16.78 17.97
CA VAL A 318 18.47 17.99 17.46
C VAL A 318 18.29 19.15 18.42
N ASP A 319 19.25 20.05 18.44
CA ASP A 319 19.08 21.39 18.96
C ASP A 319 18.41 22.27 17.91
N SER A 320 17.10 22.50 18.06
CA SER A 320 16.30 23.23 17.09
C SER A 320 16.74 24.68 16.88
N ALA A 321 17.14 25.36 17.94
CA ALA A 321 17.58 26.76 17.86
C ALA A 321 18.93 26.85 17.14
N ALA A 322 19.90 26.02 17.54
CA ALA A 322 21.19 25.96 16.89
C ALA A 322 21.09 25.53 15.43
N SER A 323 20.22 24.53 15.10
CA SER A 323 20.00 24.09 13.73
C SER A 323 19.43 25.22 12.87
N THR A 324 18.44 25.96 13.38
CA THR A 324 17.85 27.11 12.68
C THR A 324 18.87 28.21 12.43
N ALA A 325 19.69 28.52 13.42
CA ALA A 325 20.73 29.54 13.31
C ALA A 325 21.85 29.15 12.32
N ALA A 326 22.20 27.86 12.30
CA ALA A 326 23.22 27.33 11.42
C ALA A 326 22.75 27.13 9.97
N GLY A 327 21.42 26.97 9.74
CA GLY A 327 20.86 26.54 8.45
C GLY A 327 21.25 25.10 8.08
N SER A 328 21.58 24.28 9.09
CA SER A 328 21.96 22.88 8.99
C SER A 328 21.67 22.14 10.30
N TRP A 329 21.65 20.80 10.30
CA TRP A 329 21.30 20.03 11.49
C TRP A 329 22.41 20.04 12.56
N VAL A 330 22.06 20.46 13.78
CA VAL A 330 22.91 20.39 14.97
C VAL A 330 22.35 19.34 15.92
N TYR A 331 23.06 18.22 16.06
CA TYR A 331 22.63 17.07 16.84
C TYR A 331 23.08 17.18 18.32
N THR A 332 22.21 16.71 19.20
CA THR A 332 22.53 16.57 20.65
C THR A 332 23.13 15.18 20.92
N ASN A 333 23.37 14.89 22.23
CA ASN A 333 23.79 13.54 22.64
C ASN A 333 22.63 12.57 22.90
N VAL A 334 21.38 12.99 22.68
CA VAL A 334 20.19 12.17 22.94
C VAL A 334 19.80 11.41 21.68
N VAL A 335 19.46 10.12 21.85
CA VAL A 335 18.91 9.26 20.81
C VAL A 335 17.54 8.77 21.28
N ASN A 336 16.52 9.01 20.50
CA ASN A 336 15.16 8.59 20.80
C ASN A 336 14.79 7.32 19.99
N GLY A 337 14.50 6.24 20.71
CA GLY A 337 13.86 5.04 20.16
C GLY A 337 12.35 5.19 20.21
N ASN A 338 11.70 4.90 19.10
CA ASN A 338 10.25 4.75 19.00
C ASN A 338 10.00 3.36 18.43
N ASN A 339 9.89 2.38 19.33
CA ASN A 339 9.90 0.96 18.97
C ASN A 339 8.49 0.38 19.12
N ARG A 340 8.04 -0.35 18.11
CA ARG A 340 6.71 -0.94 18.08
C ARG A 340 6.74 -2.39 17.67
N ALA A 341 5.95 -3.19 18.36
CA ALA A 341 5.65 -4.55 17.95
C ALA A 341 4.15 -4.63 17.66
N PHE A 342 3.79 -5.27 16.56
CA PHE A 342 2.41 -5.48 16.15
C PHE A 342 2.15 -6.97 16.01
N ASP A 343 0.99 -7.42 16.46
CA ASP A 343 0.46 -8.76 16.23
C ASP A 343 -0.97 -8.66 15.71
N ARG A 344 -1.31 -9.49 14.74
CA ARG A 344 -2.65 -9.58 14.17
C ARG A 344 -3.04 -11.01 13.88
N ILE A 345 -4.26 -11.36 14.22
CA ILE A 345 -4.92 -12.56 13.74
C ILE A 345 -6.31 -12.22 13.23
N GLY A 346 -6.74 -12.87 12.14
CA GLY A 346 -8.08 -12.65 11.62
C GLY A 346 -8.56 -13.77 10.72
N LEU A 347 -9.86 -13.79 10.53
CA LEU A 347 -10.58 -14.68 9.63
C LEU A 347 -11.52 -13.84 8.76
N ASP A 348 -11.48 -14.05 7.45
CA ASP A 348 -12.42 -13.49 6.48
C ASP A 348 -13.03 -14.66 5.70
N SER A 349 -14.36 -14.72 5.62
CA SER A 349 -15.07 -15.77 4.91
C SER A 349 -16.18 -15.17 4.05
N ARG A 350 -16.24 -15.55 2.78
CA ARG A 350 -17.11 -14.97 1.75
C ARG A 350 -17.83 -16.06 0.99
N LEU A 351 -19.17 -16.01 1.03
CA LEU A 351 -20.06 -16.86 0.28
C LEU A 351 -20.59 -16.10 -0.95
N THR A 352 -20.30 -16.60 -2.13
CA THR A 352 -20.87 -16.10 -3.40
C THR A 352 -21.95 -17.05 -3.88
N VAL A 353 -23.12 -16.54 -4.25
CA VAL A 353 -24.29 -17.33 -4.65
C VAL A 353 -24.97 -16.71 -5.87
N ALA A 354 -24.98 -17.44 -6.99
CA ALA A 354 -25.87 -17.11 -8.08
C ALA A 354 -27.34 -17.34 -7.66
N ASN A 355 -28.21 -16.38 -7.91
CA ASN A 355 -29.57 -16.41 -7.42
C ASN A 355 -30.57 -15.81 -8.41
N THR A 356 -31.85 -16.01 -8.11
CA THR A 356 -32.95 -15.30 -8.78
C THR A 356 -33.86 -14.75 -7.68
N LEU A 357 -33.74 -13.46 -7.39
CA LEU A 357 -34.53 -12.75 -6.39
C LEU A 357 -35.50 -11.81 -7.08
N PHE A 358 -36.78 -11.84 -6.63
CA PHE A 358 -37.86 -11.02 -7.21
C PHE A 358 -38.04 -11.23 -8.73
N GLY A 359 -37.68 -12.42 -9.26
CA GLY A 359 -37.74 -12.73 -10.70
C GLY A 359 -36.59 -12.17 -11.53
N VAL A 360 -35.56 -11.58 -10.87
CA VAL A 360 -34.37 -11.02 -11.50
C VAL A 360 -33.18 -11.92 -11.17
N ASN A 361 -32.42 -12.32 -12.19
CA ASN A 361 -31.19 -13.05 -12.00
C ASN A 361 -30.12 -12.16 -11.37
N GLY A 362 -29.25 -12.76 -10.57
CA GLY A 362 -28.21 -12.01 -9.89
C GLY A 362 -27.17 -12.89 -9.22
N GLU A 363 -26.25 -12.23 -8.52
CA GLU A 363 -25.19 -12.86 -7.77
C GLU A 363 -25.05 -12.12 -6.43
N ALA A 364 -25.29 -12.85 -5.33
CA ALA A 364 -25.09 -12.35 -3.97
C ALA A 364 -23.69 -12.68 -3.48
N GLU A 365 -23.10 -11.76 -2.73
CA GLU A 365 -21.90 -12.00 -1.93
C GLU A 365 -22.19 -11.59 -0.49
N ILE A 366 -21.96 -12.51 0.45
CA ILE A 366 -22.14 -12.31 1.89
C ILE A 366 -20.82 -12.67 2.55
N GLY A 367 -20.28 -11.79 3.38
CA GLY A 367 -19.02 -12.03 4.04
C GLY A 367 -19.02 -11.66 5.50
N VAL A 368 -18.20 -12.37 6.27
CA VAL A 368 -17.94 -12.09 7.67
C VAL A 368 -16.44 -11.95 7.87
N ARG A 369 -16.02 -11.01 8.72
CA ARG A 369 -14.64 -10.88 9.17
C ARG A 369 -14.59 -10.74 10.68
N VAL A 370 -13.64 -11.44 11.30
CA VAL A 370 -13.24 -11.26 12.69
C VAL A 370 -11.74 -11.00 12.72
N MET A 371 -11.33 -9.96 13.43
CA MET A 371 -9.91 -9.57 13.48
C MET A 371 -9.57 -9.04 14.87
N GLN A 372 -8.40 -9.42 15.37
CA GLN A 372 -7.80 -8.90 16.58
C GLN A 372 -6.42 -8.34 16.26
N GLU A 373 -6.11 -7.17 16.81
CA GLU A 373 -4.83 -6.49 16.71
C GLU A 373 -4.30 -6.11 18.07
N GLU A 374 -2.98 -6.17 18.22
CA GLU A 374 -2.27 -5.65 19.37
C GLU A 374 -1.03 -4.90 18.93
N MET A 375 -0.71 -3.78 19.58
CA MET A 375 0.51 -3.01 19.40
C MET A 375 1.15 -2.72 20.75
N VAL A 376 2.39 -3.14 20.91
CA VAL A 376 3.26 -2.63 21.99
C VAL A 376 3.99 -1.39 21.48
N ASP A 377 3.86 -0.25 22.18
CA ASP A 377 4.47 1.03 21.81
C ASP A 377 5.44 1.47 22.90
N GLN A 378 6.74 1.45 22.59
CA GLN A 378 7.80 1.82 23.53
C GLN A 378 8.58 3.03 23.05
N GLY A 379 8.61 4.08 23.89
CA GLY A 379 9.54 5.20 23.76
C GLY A 379 10.79 4.94 24.63
N ILE A 380 11.99 5.13 24.05
CA ILE A 380 13.26 4.89 24.75
C ILE A 380 14.14 6.14 24.60
N ALA A 381 14.63 6.69 25.72
CA ALA A 381 15.65 7.73 25.72
C ALA A 381 17.03 7.10 25.93
N ALA A 382 17.89 7.23 24.94
CA ALA A 382 19.25 6.69 24.89
C ALA A 382 20.28 7.80 24.67
N THR A 383 21.56 7.45 24.51
CA THR A 383 22.65 8.38 24.20
C THR A 383 23.46 7.85 23.01
N ARG A 384 24.30 8.70 22.40
CA ARG A 384 25.22 8.31 21.31
C ARG A 384 26.16 7.17 21.69
N THR A 385 26.59 7.09 22.94
CA THR A 385 27.46 6.02 23.44
C THR A 385 26.73 4.70 23.63
N ASN A 386 25.41 4.75 23.88
CA ASN A 386 24.52 3.58 24.03
C ASN A 386 23.26 3.77 23.19
N PRO A 387 23.36 3.73 21.86
CA PRO A 387 22.32 4.25 20.98
C PRO A 387 21.06 3.37 20.90
N ARG A 388 21.12 2.12 21.37
CA ARG A 388 19.98 1.16 21.28
C ARG A 388 19.47 0.70 22.66
N THR A 389 20.00 1.25 23.74
CA THR A 389 19.60 0.93 25.11
C THR A 389 19.46 2.22 25.90
N GLY A 390 18.46 2.29 26.77
CA GLY A 390 18.21 3.51 27.54
C GLY A 390 17.02 3.38 28.48
N THR A 391 16.53 4.51 28.95
CA THR A 391 15.37 4.56 29.84
C THR A 391 14.08 4.50 29.02
N ILE A 392 13.20 3.55 29.36
CA ILE A 392 11.87 3.48 28.78
C ILE A 392 11.05 4.69 29.26
N THR A 393 10.65 5.55 28.35
CA THR A 393 9.87 6.77 28.59
C THR A 393 8.39 6.56 28.36
N THR A 394 8.02 5.69 27.42
CA THR A 394 6.65 5.24 27.11
C THR A 394 6.63 3.73 27.07
N ASP A 395 5.61 3.10 27.63
CA ASP A 395 5.40 1.64 27.56
C ASP A 395 3.89 1.35 27.59
N ARG A 396 3.31 1.04 26.42
CA ARG A 396 1.88 0.91 26.23
C ARG A 396 1.55 -0.32 25.42
N ILE A 397 0.37 -0.89 25.71
CA ILE A 397 -0.27 -1.92 24.91
C ILE A 397 -1.59 -1.34 24.42
N ASP A 398 -1.72 -1.21 23.11
CA ASP A 398 -2.96 -0.85 22.43
C ASP A 398 -3.51 -2.09 21.75
N SER A 399 -4.76 -2.45 22.00
CA SER A 399 -5.42 -3.59 21.37
C SER A 399 -6.75 -3.19 20.75
N ALA A 400 -7.18 -3.94 19.75
CA ALA A 400 -8.49 -3.78 19.13
C ALA A 400 -9.04 -5.13 18.68
N THR A 401 -10.38 -5.28 18.78
CA THR A 401 -11.11 -6.40 18.21
C THR A 401 -12.21 -5.86 17.32
N SER A 402 -12.31 -6.35 16.08
CA SER A 402 -13.35 -5.95 15.15
C SER A 402 -14.11 -7.13 14.56
N TYR A 403 -15.39 -6.91 14.35
CA TYR A 403 -16.33 -7.82 13.69
C TYR A 403 -16.99 -7.08 12.54
N ALA A 404 -16.97 -7.69 11.35
CA ALA A 404 -17.66 -7.11 10.20
C ALA A 404 -18.57 -8.14 9.55
N LEU A 405 -19.72 -7.65 9.11
CA LEU A 405 -20.67 -8.37 8.25
C LEU A 405 -20.89 -7.49 7.02
N PHE A 406 -20.78 -8.06 5.82
CA PHE A 406 -21.21 -7.37 4.63
C PHE A 406 -22.09 -8.27 3.76
N ALA A 407 -22.99 -7.63 3.00
CA ALA A 407 -23.83 -8.29 2.03
C ALA A 407 -24.05 -7.34 0.84
N GLN A 408 -23.95 -7.87 -0.37
CA GLN A 408 -24.34 -7.19 -1.59
C GLN A 408 -25.02 -8.18 -2.52
N ASN A 409 -25.86 -7.68 -3.44
CA ASN A 409 -26.41 -8.48 -4.51
C ASN A 409 -26.38 -7.71 -5.82
N ARG A 410 -25.75 -8.25 -6.84
CA ARG A 410 -25.84 -7.73 -8.20
C ARG A 410 -27.11 -8.28 -8.84
N PHE A 411 -28.03 -7.41 -9.22
CA PHE A 411 -29.25 -7.72 -9.97
C PHE A 411 -29.05 -7.40 -11.44
N ASP A 412 -29.17 -8.38 -12.30
CA ASP A 412 -29.14 -8.21 -13.77
C ASP A 412 -30.57 -7.84 -14.24
N VAL A 413 -30.93 -6.55 -14.03
CA VAL A 413 -32.29 -6.03 -14.24
C VAL A 413 -32.72 -6.17 -15.70
N THR A 414 -31.77 -6.01 -16.62
CA THR A 414 -31.90 -6.29 -18.04
C THR A 414 -30.60 -6.87 -18.58
N ASP A 415 -30.57 -7.33 -19.83
CA ASP A 415 -29.33 -7.77 -20.49
C ASP A 415 -28.24 -6.68 -20.54
N ARG A 416 -28.59 -5.43 -20.27
CA ARG A 416 -27.68 -4.28 -20.32
C ARG A 416 -27.48 -3.59 -18.99
N LEU A 417 -28.45 -3.65 -18.06
CA LEU A 417 -28.43 -2.94 -16.79
C LEU A 417 -28.27 -3.90 -15.64
N SER A 418 -27.21 -3.72 -14.85
CA SER A 418 -27.06 -4.37 -13.54
C SER A 418 -27.00 -3.32 -12.44
N ILE A 419 -27.63 -3.61 -11.29
CA ILE A 419 -27.65 -2.75 -10.10
C ILE A 419 -27.16 -3.57 -8.91
N THR A 420 -26.25 -3.02 -8.12
CA THR A 420 -25.61 -3.69 -7.00
C THR A 420 -25.75 -2.88 -5.72
N PRO A 421 -26.85 -3.03 -4.95
CA PRO A 421 -26.92 -2.54 -3.59
C PRO A 421 -26.05 -3.39 -2.66
N GLY A 422 -25.49 -2.75 -1.63
CA GLY A 422 -24.69 -3.39 -0.61
C GLY A 422 -24.72 -2.65 0.72
N LEU A 423 -24.40 -3.38 1.77
CA LEU A 423 -24.27 -2.86 3.13
C LEU A 423 -23.14 -3.58 3.84
N ARG A 424 -22.28 -2.82 4.54
CA ARG A 424 -21.32 -3.33 5.51
C ARG A 424 -21.66 -2.78 6.90
N ILE A 425 -21.57 -3.64 7.89
CA ILE A 425 -21.65 -3.29 9.30
C ILE A 425 -20.32 -3.68 9.92
N GLU A 426 -19.66 -2.75 10.58
CA GLU A 426 -18.41 -3.00 11.28
C GLU A 426 -18.50 -2.51 12.72
N SER A 427 -18.29 -3.42 13.70
CA SER A 427 -18.25 -3.11 15.12
C SER A 427 -16.85 -3.39 15.65
N TYR A 428 -16.27 -2.45 16.40
CA TYR A 428 -14.95 -2.59 16.97
C TYR A 428 -14.85 -2.02 18.38
N THR A 429 -13.96 -2.62 19.15
CA THR A 429 -13.57 -2.15 20.48
C THR A 429 -12.07 -1.90 20.49
N GLN A 430 -11.63 -0.88 21.19
CA GLN A 430 -10.24 -0.47 21.34
C GLN A 430 -9.94 -0.38 22.84
N GLU A 431 -8.77 -0.85 23.26
CA GLU A 431 -8.31 -0.79 24.65
C GLU A 431 -6.86 -0.27 24.68
N ARG A 432 -6.55 0.59 25.65
CA ARG A 432 -5.19 1.04 25.95
C ARG A 432 -4.82 0.66 27.37
N LYS A 433 -3.65 0.05 27.54
CA LYS A 433 -2.97 -0.20 28.82
C LYS A 433 -1.63 0.52 28.83
N ASP A 434 -1.50 1.52 29.69
CA ASP A 434 -0.23 2.22 29.95
C ASP A 434 0.45 1.52 31.13
N LEU A 435 1.58 0.83 30.85
CA LEU A 435 2.30 0.04 31.84
C LEU A 435 3.12 0.89 32.84
N LYS A 436 3.27 2.17 32.54
CA LYS A 436 3.96 3.14 33.41
C LYS A 436 2.98 3.94 34.27
N ASN A 437 1.76 4.16 33.79
CA ASN A 437 0.74 4.91 34.53
C ASN A 437 -0.65 4.37 34.21
N SER A 438 -1.16 3.52 35.07
CA SER A 438 -2.48 2.90 34.89
C SER A 438 -3.65 3.88 34.87
N ALA A 439 -3.46 5.14 35.33
CA ALA A 439 -4.46 6.21 35.17
C ALA A 439 -4.70 6.59 33.70
N ASN A 440 -3.81 6.20 32.78
CA ASN A 440 -3.95 6.40 31.35
C ASN A 440 -4.64 5.22 30.63
N ASN A 441 -5.08 4.19 31.37
CA ASN A 441 -5.83 3.07 30.80
C ASN A 441 -7.24 3.50 30.44
N GLY A 442 -7.75 2.98 29.35
CA GLY A 442 -9.12 3.27 28.91
C GLY A 442 -9.52 2.35 27.75
N ASP A 443 -10.77 2.42 27.42
CA ASP A 443 -11.39 1.71 26.30
C ASP A 443 -12.35 2.61 25.53
N SER A 444 -12.63 2.24 24.30
CA SER A 444 -13.60 2.89 23.40
C SER A 444 -14.24 1.84 22.50
N SER A 445 -15.45 2.06 22.04
CA SER A 445 -16.15 1.17 21.10
C SER A 445 -17.02 1.95 20.13
N ASN A 446 -17.14 1.41 18.91
CA ASN A 446 -18.00 2.02 17.89
C ASN A 446 -18.61 0.96 16.96
N THR A 447 -19.70 1.32 16.27
CA THR A 447 -20.33 0.50 15.24
C THR A 447 -20.74 1.35 14.05
N GLU A 448 -20.21 0.97 12.86
CA GLU A 448 -20.40 1.69 11.62
C GLU A 448 -21.35 0.97 10.67
N TYR A 449 -22.22 1.75 10.03
CA TYR A 449 -23.14 1.31 8.98
C TYR A 449 -22.74 1.98 7.67
N LEU A 450 -22.37 1.18 6.69
CA LEU A 450 -21.76 1.62 5.44
C LEU A 450 -22.59 1.12 4.25
N PRO A 451 -23.67 1.84 3.88
CA PRO A 451 -24.45 1.51 2.70
C PRO A 451 -23.73 1.92 1.42
N GLY A 452 -24.03 1.25 0.33
CA GLY A 452 -23.62 1.64 -1.00
C GLY A 452 -24.51 1.04 -2.08
N ILE A 453 -24.53 1.70 -3.21
CA ILE A 453 -25.21 1.21 -4.41
C ILE A 453 -24.38 1.57 -5.63
N GLY A 454 -24.30 0.65 -6.55
CA GLY A 454 -23.66 0.89 -7.84
C GLY A 454 -24.47 0.30 -8.98
N ALA A 455 -24.19 0.78 -10.19
CA ALA A 455 -24.83 0.29 -11.41
C ALA A 455 -23.84 0.24 -12.56
N THR A 456 -24.05 -0.71 -13.45
CA THR A 456 -23.37 -0.79 -14.75
C THR A 456 -24.39 -0.86 -15.87
N TYR A 457 -24.12 -0.19 -17.00
CA TYR A 457 -24.98 -0.19 -18.17
C TYR A 457 -24.17 -0.43 -19.45
N LYS A 458 -24.42 -1.53 -20.14
CA LYS A 458 -23.79 -1.85 -21.44
C LYS A 458 -24.41 -0.95 -22.53
N LEU A 459 -23.75 0.15 -22.86
CA LEU A 459 -24.19 1.08 -23.90
C LEU A 459 -24.05 0.43 -25.29
N SER A 460 -22.92 -0.26 -25.52
CA SER A 460 -22.63 -1.02 -26.74
C SER A 460 -21.61 -2.12 -26.41
N PRO A 461 -21.28 -3.02 -27.36
CA PRO A 461 -20.18 -3.98 -27.17
C PRO A 461 -18.82 -3.33 -26.87
N ALA A 462 -18.63 -2.08 -27.27
CA ALA A 462 -17.39 -1.33 -27.11
C ALA A 462 -17.40 -0.32 -25.94
N ALA A 463 -18.56 -0.13 -25.26
CA ALA A 463 -18.71 0.90 -24.24
C ALA A 463 -19.67 0.48 -23.11
N GLN A 464 -19.24 0.69 -21.87
CA GLN A 464 -20.03 0.47 -20.67
C GLN A 464 -19.98 1.75 -19.80
N LEU A 465 -21.13 2.20 -19.33
CA LEU A 465 -21.27 3.18 -18.29
C LEU A 465 -21.26 2.49 -16.92
N TYR A 466 -20.74 3.16 -15.92
CA TYR A 466 -20.83 2.75 -14.53
C TYR A 466 -20.99 3.96 -13.62
N GLY A 467 -21.53 3.74 -12.44
CA GLY A 467 -21.64 4.75 -11.42
C GLY A 467 -21.96 4.17 -10.07
N SER A 468 -21.56 4.86 -9.03
CA SER A 468 -21.81 4.41 -7.66
C SER A 468 -21.89 5.57 -6.67
N VAL A 469 -22.61 5.29 -5.57
CA VAL A 469 -22.60 6.10 -4.35
C VAL A 469 -22.40 5.16 -3.17
N TYR A 470 -21.45 5.47 -2.30
CA TYR A 470 -21.19 4.64 -1.12
C TYR A 470 -20.59 5.46 0.03
N LYS A 471 -20.86 4.98 1.25
CA LYS A 471 -20.25 5.50 2.47
C LYS A 471 -19.00 4.66 2.78
N ALA A 472 -17.85 5.30 2.89
CA ALA A 472 -16.60 4.72 3.34
C ALA A 472 -16.21 5.27 4.72
N PHE A 473 -15.28 4.60 5.41
CA PHE A 473 -14.86 5.02 6.75
C PHE A 473 -13.38 4.76 7.02
N SER A 474 -12.87 5.48 8.02
CA SER A 474 -11.58 5.24 8.65
C SER A 474 -11.75 5.34 10.17
N PRO A 475 -11.45 4.29 10.97
CA PRO A 475 -11.60 4.35 12.41
C PRO A 475 -10.55 5.29 13.03
N PRO A 476 -10.83 5.91 14.18
CA PRO A 476 -9.81 6.58 14.96
C PRO A 476 -8.77 5.56 15.45
N LEU A 477 -7.52 5.98 15.56
CA LEU A 477 -6.49 5.18 16.20
C LEU A 477 -6.67 5.18 17.72
N ASN A 478 -6.21 4.16 18.43
CA ASN A 478 -6.24 4.12 19.90
C ASN A 478 -5.65 5.41 20.52
N SER A 479 -4.60 5.96 19.92
CA SER A 479 -3.97 7.21 20.39
C SER A 479 -4.86 8.44 20.23
N GLN A 480 -5.88 8.39 19.38
CA GLN A 480 -6.86 9.44 19.19
C GLN A 480 -8.09 9.20 20.08
N SER A 481 -8.58 7.95 20.14
CA SER A 481 -9.77 7.58 20.94
C SER A 481 -9.54 7.66 22.43
N ILE A 482 -8.34 7.27 22.91
CA ILE A 482 -8.03 7.16 24.33
C ILE A 482 -6.85 8.08 24.67
N VAL A 483 -7.14 9.22 25.29
CA VAL A 483 -6.12 10.22 25.67
C VAL A 483 -6.13 10.37 27.18
N THR A 484 -4.99 10.13 27.82
CA THR A 484 -4.84 10.18 29.29
C THR A 484 -5.91 9.39 30.06
N GLY A 485 -6.29 8.21 29.55
CA GLY A 485 -7.31 7.34 30.13
C GLY A 485 -8.76 7.79 29.91
N VAL A 486 -8.98 8.83 29.11
CA VAL A 486 -10.30 9.35 28.80
C VAL A 486 -10.69 8.95 27.39
N ASP A 487 -11.85 8.28 27.23
CA ASP A 487 -12.49 8.07 25.94
C ASP A 487 -12.89 9.43 25.36
N GLN A 488 -12.40 9.74 24.17
CA GLN A 488 -12.67 10.98 23.46
C GLN A 488 -14.05 10.99 22.78
N GLN A 489 -14.79 9.88 22.86
CA GLN A 489 -16.12 9.72 22.25
C GLN A 489 -16.10 10.01 20.74
N LEU A 490 -15.07 9.54 20.06
CA LEU A 490 -14.91 9.75 18.63
C LEU A 490 -15.69 8.72 17.83
N ASP A 491 -16.47 9.22 16.87
CA ASP A 491 -16.95 8.41 15.75
C ASP A 491 -15.84 8.18 14.74
N ALA A 492 -16.02 7.20 13.86
CA ALA A 492 -15.13 7.05 12.71
C ALA A 492 -15.26 8.26 11.77
N GLU A 493 -14.18 8.55 11.08
CA GLU A 493 -14.20 9.48 9.96
C GLU A 493 -14.96 8.84 8.78
N HIS A 494 -15.80 9.61 8.09
CA HIS A 494 -16.63 9.13 7.01
C HIS A 494 -16.42 9.89 5.72
N SER A 495 -16.62 9.21 4.58
CA SER A 495 -16.72 9.87 3.28
C SER A 495 -17.92 9.33 2.51
N ILE A 496 -18.72 10.23 1.94
CA ILE A 496 -19.69 9.89 0.91
C ILE A 496 -19.00 10.06 -0.44
N ASN A 497 -18.79 8.95 -1.12
CA ASN A 497 -18.11 8.91 -2.40
C ASN A 497 -19.11 8.68 -3.51
N VAL A 498 -19.06 9.54 -4.54
CA VAL A 498 -19.89 9.45 -5.74
C VAL A 498 -18.96 9.38 -6.94
N GLU A 499 -19.23 8.46 -7.84
CA GLU A 499 -18.51 8.40 -9.12
C GLU A 499 -19.42 8.00 -10.27
N PHE A 500 -19.07 8.47 -11.46
CA PHE A 500 -19.68 8.12 -12.73
C PHE A 500 -18.61 8.03 -13.80
N GLY A 501 -18.66 7.00 -14.63
CA GLY A 501 -17.64 6.82 -15.65
C GLY A 501 -18.12 6.00 -16.85
N VAL A 502 -17.24 5.97 -17.84
CA VAL A 502 -17.36 5.16 -19.04
C VAL A 502 -16.06 4.42 -19.28
N ARG A 503 -16.14 3.16 -19.61
CA ARG A 503 -15.00 2.34 -20.01
C ARG A 503 -15.33 1.49 -21.21
N GLY A 504 -14.31 1.09 -21.94
CA GLY A 504 -14.51 0.22 -23.09
C GLY A 504 -13.27 -0.03 -23.91
N GLN A 505 -13.50 -0.83 -24.95
CA GLN A 505 -12.49 -1.13 -25.97
C GLN A 505 -13.13 -1.10 -27.35
N SER A 506 -12.49 -0.40 -28.28
CA SER A 506 -12.92 -0.30 -29.67
C SER A 506 -11.71 -0.49 -30.58
N GLY A 507 -11.59 -1.68 -31.18
CA GLY A 507 -10.44 -2.03 -32.01
C GLY A 507 -9.13 -1.97 -31.24
N ALA A 508 -8.24 -1.06 -31.62
CA ALA A 508 -6.94 -0.84 -30.99
C ALA A 508 -7.00 0.07 -29.76
N LEU A 509 -8.10 0.77 -29.52
CA LEU A 509 -8.29 1.73 -28.46
C LEU A 509 -8.94 1.10 -27.24
N ARG A 510 -8.31 1.22 -26.05
CA ARG A 510 -8.88 0.98 -24.72
C ARG A 510 -9.00 2.28 -23.98
N TYR A 511 -10.07 2.49 -23.24
CA TYR A 511 -10.29 3.74 -22.52
C TYR A 511 -11.11 3.55 -21.23
N GLU A 512 -10.85 4.40 -20.25
CA GLU A 512 -11.67 4.61 -19.07
C GLU A 512 -11.64 6.11 -18.71
N PHE A 513 -12.82 6.69 -18.42
CA PHE A 513 -12.97 8.04 -17.91
C PHE A 513 -13.91 8.02 -16.72
N THR A 514 -13.52 8.66 -15.61
CA THR A 514 -14.28 8.74 -14.37
C THR A 514 -14.35 10.16 -13.87
N ALA A 515 -15.56 10.65 -13.56
CA ALA A 515 -15.77 11.82 -12.73
C ALA A 515 -16.06 11.35 -11.30
N PHE A 516 -15.47 11.99 -10.31
CA PHE A 516 -15.65 11.63 -8.91
C PHE A 516 -15.86 12.83 -8.01
N GLN A 517 -16.57 12.61 -6.90
CA GLN A 517 -16.65 13.49 -5.75
C GLN A 517 -16.52 12.65 -4.48
N MET A 518 -15.73 13.14 -3.52
CA MET A 518 -15.59 12.59 -2.19
C MET A 518 -15.88 13.72 -1.20
N ASP A 519 -16.95 13.58 -0.44
CA ASP A 519 -17.33 14.47 0.65
C ASP A 519 -16.92 13.79 1.96
N PHE A 520 -15.86 14.27 2.57
CA PHE A 520 -15.22 13.65 3.70
C PHE A 520 -15.54 14.43 4.97
N ASP A 521 -16.39 13.86 5.81
CA ASP A 521 -16.89 14.44 7.05
C ASP A 521 -16.33 13.73 8.29
N ASN A 522 -16.62 14.30 9.47
CA ASN A 522 -16.21 13.73 10.75
C ASN A 522 -14.71 13.53 10.90
N GLN A 523 -13.88 14.30 10.20
CA GLN A 523 -12.45 14.18 10.35
C GLN A 523 -12.02 14.53 11.78
N ILE A 524 -11.12 13.71 12.32
CA ILE A 524 -10.62 13.88 13.69
C ILE A 524 -9.61 15.03 13.71
N THR A 525 -9.92 16.06 14.48
CA THR A 525 -9.09 17.24 14.68
C THR A 525 -8.87 17.48 16.18
N PRO A 526 -7.85 18.27 16.57
CA PRO A 526 -7.74 18.73 17.94
C PRO A 526 -9.02 19.45 18.37
N ALA A 527 -9.54 19.13 19.56
CA ALA A 527 -10.75 19.75 20.10
C ALA A 527 -10.48 21.21 20.51
N ILE A 528 -11.39 22.12 20.14
CA ILE A 528 -11.28 23.56 20.46
C ILE A 528 -11.85 23.85 21.85
N SER A 529 -12.76 23.02 22.38
CA SER A 529 -13.44 23.20 23.65
C SER A 529 -13.95 21.86 24.23
N GLY A 530 -14.44 21.86 25.45
CA GLY A 530 -15.15 20.72 26.06
C GLY A 530 -14.28 19.75 26.87
N GLY A 531 -12.97 20.05 27.07
CA GLY A 531 -12.10 19.23 27.92
C GLY A 531 -11.59 17.93 27.29
N LEU A 532 -11.97 17.63 26.05
CA LEU A 532 -11.44 16.55 25.24
C LEU A 532 -10.22 17.03 24.43
N ALA A 533 -9.31 16.11 24.07
CA ALA A 533 -8.13 16.43 23.26
C ALA A 533 -8.44 16.41 21.76
N ASN A 534 -9.37 15.56 21.34
CA ASN A 534 -9.77 15.35 19.95
C ASN A 534 -11.30 15.46 19.79
N ALA A 535 -11.75 15.80 18.60
CA ALA A 535 -13.16 15.88 18.23
C ALA A 535 -13.35 15.54 16.75
N ASN A 536 -14.53 15.06 16.39
CA ASN A 536 -14.96 14.90 14.99
C ASN A 536 -15.49 16.26 14.47
N ALA A 537 -14.61 17.14 14.04
CA ALA A 537 -14.95 18.52 13.68
C ALA A 537 -14.40 18.95 12.30
N GLY A 538 -13.71 18.06 11.59
CA GLY A 538 -13.11 18.38 10.30
C GLY A 538 -13.94 17.88 9.12
N SER A 539 -13.87 18.61 7.98
CA SER A 539 -14.42 18.18 6.71
C SER A 539 -13.57 18.64 5.53
N THR A 540 -13.56 17.85 4.46
CA THR A 540 -12.88 18.20 3.21
C THR A 540 -13.68 17.76 2.01
N LEU A 541 -13.51 18.43 0.87
CA LEU A 541 -14.14 18.11 -0.39
C LEU A 541 -13.10 17.84 -1.45
N HIS A 542 -13.28 16.74 -2.18
CA HIS A 542 -12.45 16.38 -3.32
C HIS A 542 -13.34 16.14 -4.54
N ARG A 543 -13.00 16.76 -5.68
CA ARG A 543 -13.66 16.56 -6.96
C ARG A 543 -12.63 16.49 -8.07
N GLY A 544 -12.87 15.61 -9.04
CA GLY A 544 -11.95 15.52 -10.15
C GLY A 544 -12.41 14.60 -11.27
N LEU A 545 -11.53 14.52 -12.25
CA LEU A 545 -11.66 13.65 -13.41
C LEU A 545 -10.42 12.75 -13.50
N GLU A 546 -10.63 11.49 -13.80
CA GLU A 546 -9.59 10.52 -14.14
C GLU A 546 -9.81 10.04 -15.56
N GLY A 547 -8.75 9.92 -16.35
CA GLY A 547 -8.78 9.36 -17.68
C GLY A 547 -7.61 8.42 -17.92
N ALA A 548 -7.85 7.27 -18.55
CA ALA A 548 -6.83 6.35 -19.00
C ALA A 548 -7.11 5.95 -20.45
N LEU A 549 -6.08 5.94 -21.28
CA LEU A 549 -6.12 5.58 -22.68
C LEU A 549 -4.97 4.65 -23.01
N GLY A 550 -5.26 3.60 -23.79
CA GLY A 550 -4.26 2.74 -24.39
C GLY A 550 -4.58 2.55 -25.87
N TYR A 551 -3.58 2.73 -26.74
CA TYR A 551 -3.75 2.59 -28.19
C TYR A 551 -2.62 1.78 -28.82
N ARG A 552 -2.98 0.71 -29.55
CA ARG A 552 -2.03 -0.08 -30.34
C ARG A 552 -1.82 0.55 -31.71
N LEU A 553 -0.63 1.10 -31.93
CA LEU A 553 -0.24 1.77 -33.17
C LEU A 553 0.08 0.81 -34.32
N GLY A 554 0.33 -0.50 -34.01
CA GLY A 554 0.80 -1.50 -34.95
C GLY A 554 2.34 -1.58 -34.99
N ASN A 555 2.86 -2.58 -35.73
CA ASN A 555 4.32 -2.85 -35.85
C ASN A 555 5.04 -2.95 -34.51
N GLY A 556 4.38 -3.45 -33.47
CA GLY A 556 4.94 -3.59 -32.12
C GLY A 556 4.86 -2.33 -31.25
N PHE A 557 4.37 -1.19 -31.76
CA PHE A 557 4.23 0.04 -30.99
C PHE A 557 2.86 0.16 -30.32
N SER A 558 2.85 0.65 -29.09
CA SER A 558 1.65 1.09 -28.36
C SER A 558 1.93 2.35 -27.55
N VAL A 559 0.87 3.12 -27.31
CA VAL A 559 0.89 4.30 -26.42
C VAL A 559 -0.14 4.06 -25.32
N ASP A 560 0.30 4.22 -24.09
CA ASP A 560 -0.55 4.19 -22.90
C ASP A 560 -0.38 5.51 -22.15
N GLY A 561 -1.47 6.09 -21.68
CA GLY A 561 -1.43 7.32 -20.90
C GLY A 561 -2.59 7.41 -19.92
N ASN A 562 -2.37 8.17 -18.86
CA ASN A 562 -3.42 8.56 -17.96
C ASN A 562 -3.25 10.00 -17.47
N LEU A 563 -4.35 10.57 -17.05
CA LEU A 563 -4.43 11.92 -16.50
C LEU A 563 -5.40 11.92 -15.33
N THR A 564 -5.03 12.60 -14.27
CA THR A 564 -5.89 12.89 -13.13
C THR A 564 -5.90 14.38 -12.88
N TRP A 565 -7.07 14.98 -12.94
CA TRP A 565 -7.27 16.40 -12.70
C TRP A 565 -8.18 16.59 -11.49
N ILE A 566 -7.68 17.23 -10.42
CA ILE A 566 -8.34 17.44 -9.14
C ILE A 566 -8.45 18.95 -8.86
N PRO A 567 -9.37 19.65 -9.53
CA PRO A 567 -9.53 21.10 -9.34
C PRO A 567 -9.97 21.47 -7.93
N VAL A 568 -10.65 20.55 -7.23
CA VAL A 568 -11.11 20.77 -5.85
C VAL A 568 -10.53 19.70 -4.95
N SER A 569 -9.72 20.11 -3.98
CA SER A 569 -9.25 19.31 -2.84
C SER A 569 -9.01 20.29 -1.70
N GLU A 570 -10.03 20.57 -0.89
CA GLU A 570 -10.07 21.73 -0.01
C GLU A 570 -10.67 21.41 1.36
N TYR A 571 -10.26 22.20 2.36
CA TYR A 571 -10.90 22.25 3.66
C TYR A 571 -12.24 22.98 3.58
N ARG A 572 -13.25 22.48 4.30
CA ARG A 572 -14.60 23.05 4.34
C ARG A 572 -14.83 23.92 5.59
N GLU A 573 -13.84 24.07 6.45
CA GLU A 573 -13.89 24.86 7.68
C GLU A 573 -12.51 25.41 8.04
N ASN A 574 -12.51 26.40 8.94
CA ASN A 574 -11.29 26.93 9.53
C ASN A 574 -10.79 26.03 10.66
N ARG A 575 -9.53 25.60 10.60
CA ARG A 575 -8.90 24.69 11.60
C ARG A 575 -7.87 25.38 12.49
N GLY A 576 -7.67 26.69 12.34
CA GLY A 576 -6.59 27.42 13.00
C GLY A 576 -5.22 27.19 12.34
N GLY A 577 -4.17 27.84 12.87
CA GLY A 577 -2.81 27.68 12.33
C GLY A 577 -2.64 28.14 10.88
N GLY A 578 -3.53 29.02 10.37
CA GLY A 578 -3.52 29.47 8.98
C GLY A 578 -4.32 28.55 8.02
N ILE A 579 -4.87 27.44 8.51
CA ILE A 579 -5.72 26.56 7.71
C ILE A 579 -7.13 27.15 7.67
N ASN A 580 -7.51 27.71 6.53
CA ASN A 580 -8.81 28.35 6.32
C ASN A 580 -9.69 27.49 5.39
N GLU A 581 -11.00 27.72 5.47
CA GLU A 581 -11.94 27.21 4.48
C GLU A 581 -11.50 27.61 3.07
N GLY A 582 -11.52 26.64 2.14
CA GLY A 582 -11.06 26.82 0.76
C GLY A 582 -9.57 26.61 0.54
N ASN A 583 -8.74 26.47 1.61
CA ASN A 583 -7.35 26.09 1.45
C ASN A 583 -7.26 24.67 0.86
N ARG A 584 -6.32 24.50 -0.10
CA ARG A 584 -6.06 23.20 -0.70
C ARG A 584 -5.35 22.27 0.28
N LEU A 585 -5.69 20.98 0.25
CA LEU A 585 -5.01 19.98 1.07
C LEU A 585 -3.54 19.83 0.67
N PRO A 586 -2.64 19.58 1.63
CA PRO A 586 -1.25 19.31 1.33
C PRO A 586 -1.08 18.00 0.57
N TYR A 587 -0.06 17.94 -0.27
CA TYR A 587 0.25 16.78 -1.12
C TYR A 587 -0.91 16.29 -1.99
N SER A 588 -1.69 17.25 -2.47
CA SER A 588 -2.78 17.05 -3.42
C SER A 588 -2.55 17.89 -4.67
N PRO A 589 -1.64 17.48 -5.57
CA PRO A 589 -1.40 18.21 -6.82
C PRO A 589 -2.70 18.31 -7.66
N GLU A 590 -2.88 19.38 -8.39
CA GLU A 590 -4.08 19.56 -9.21
C GLU A 590 -4.06 18.65 -10.44
N LEU A 591 -2.88 18.44 -11.01
CA LEU A 591 -2.71 17.59 -12.19
C LEU A 591 -1.64 16.54 -11.99
N LEU A 592 -1.99 15.30 -12.31
CA LEU A 592 -1.07 14.19 -12.49
C LEU A 592 -1.21 13.66 -13.91
N ALA A 593 -0.10 13.39 -14.61
CA ALA A 593 -0.15 12.82 -15.95
C ALA A 593 0.98 11.81 -16.17
N ASN A 594 0.67 10.74 -16.88
CA ASN A 594 1.64 9.75 -17.33
C ASN A 594 1.42 9.45 -18.81
N LEU A 595 2.50 9.32 -19.56
CA LEU A 595 2.48 8.91 -20.96
C LEU A 595 3.62 7.95 -21.22
N SER A 596 3.32 6.80 -21.82
CA SER A 596 4.30 5.78 -22.15
C SER A 596 4.20 5.38 -23.62
N LEU A 597 5.30 5.47 -24.36
CA LEU A 597 5.47 4.87 -25.67
C LEU A 597 6.20 3.54 -25.50
N THR A 598 5.58 2.47 -25.94
CA THR A 598 6.12 1.12 -25.82
C THR A 598 6.37 0.52 -27.19
N TYR A 599 7.49 -0.21 -27.31
CA TYR A 599 7.81 -1.09 -28.44
C TYR A 599 7.96 -2.51 -27.94
N ALA A 600 7.20 -3.44 -28.48
CA ALA A 600 7.27 -4.88 -28.17
C ALA A 600 7.19 -5.66 -29.48
N SER A 601 8.32 -6.26 -29.90
CA SER A 601 8.40 -7.05 -31.12
C SER A 601 9.51 -8.10 -31.04
N GLY A 602 9.17 -9.36 -31.29
CA GLY A 602 10.11 -10.46 -31.16
C GLY A 602 10.73 -10.50 -29.76
N PRO A 603 12.07 -10.57 -29.63
CA PRO A 603 12.75 -10.65 -28.35
C PRO A 603 12.90 -9.29 -27.63
N VAL A 604 12.53 -8.18 -28.26
CA VAL A 604 12.77 -6.81 -27.78
C VAL A 604 11.51 -6.24 -27.16
N ASN A 605 11.67 -5.68 -25.95
CA ASN A 605 10.65 -4.87 -25.29
C ASN A 605 11.33 -3.60 -24.75
N ALA A 606 10.78 -2.42 -25.05
CA ALA A 606 11.28 -1.14 -24.58
C ALA A 606 10.13 -0.17 -24.31
N ALA A 607 10.28 0.70 -23.33
CA ALA A 607 9.31 1.76 -23.03
C ALA A 607 10.02 3.06 -22.67
N LEU A 608 9.51 4.16 -23.22
CA LEU A 608 9.84 5.52 -22.81
C LEU A 608 8.62 6.08 -22.10
N SER A 609 8.76 6.44 -20.83
CA SER A 609 7.66 6.91 -19.98
C SER A 609 7.96 8.32 -19.49
N TRP A 610 7.00 9.22 -19.63
CA TRP A 610 7.00 10.58 -19.09
C TRP A 610 5.98 10.66 -17.96
N ASN A 611 6.39 11.21 -16.80
CA ASN A 611 5.56 11.35 -15.61
C ASN A 611 5.59 12.83 -15.19
N TYR A 612 4.44 13.43 -14.94
CA TYR A 612 4.28 14.81 -14.52
C TYR A 612 3.49 14.88 -13.21
N VAL A 613 3.98 15.71 -12.30
CA VAL A 613 3.31 16.07 -11.04
C VAL A 613 3.27 17.59 -10.97
N ASP A 614 2.08 18.13 -10.80
CA ASP A 614 1.84 19.56 -10.67
C ASP A 614 2.32 20.10 -9.32
N GLU A 615 2.39 21.42 -9.19
CA GLU A 615 2.72 22.07 -7.93
C GLU A 615 1.74 21.67 -6.81
N GLN A 616 2.22 21.69 -5.58
CA GLN A 616 1.45 21.25 -4.42
C GLN A 616 1.92 21.91 -3.14
N PHE A 617 1.01 22.17 -2.22
CA PHE A 617 1.38 22.69 -0.92
C PHE A 617 1.96 21.60 -0.01
N GLY A 618 3.01 21.93 0.74
CA GLY A 618 3.60 21.06 1.76
C GLY A 618 2.81 21.05 3.09
N SER A 619 1.93 22.04 3.29
CA SER A 619 1.12 22.23 4.50
C SER A 619 -0.26 22.82 4.17
N GLY A 620 -1.22 22.67 5.08
CA GLY A 620 -2.60 23.09 4.86
C GLY A 620 -2.84 24.60 4.95
N ASP A 621 -1.88 25.39 5.41
CA ASP A 621 -1.96 26.86 5.46
C ASP A 621 -1.77 27.53 4.09
N ASN A 622 -1.41 26.74 3.08
CA ASN A 622 -1.17 27.15 1.70
C ASN A 622 -0.14 28.31 1.57
N SER A 623 0.83 28.34 2.45
CA SER A 623 1.95 29.28 2.34
C SER A 623 2.77 29.00 1.09
N VAL A 624 3.18 30.07 0.36
CA VAL A 624 3.92 29.93 -0.90
C VAL A 624 5.43 29.83 -0.67
N PRO A 625 6.07 30.69 0.17
CA PRO A 625 7.49 30.55 0.43
C PRO A 625 7.80 29.24 1.16
N ILE A 626 8.80 28.51 0.65
CA ILE A 626 9.33 27.35 1.40
C ILE A 626 10.04 27.86 2.62
N THR A 627 9.50 27.55 3.79
CA THR A 627 10.01 27.99 5.10
C THR A 627 9.95 26.87 6.11
N GLY A 628 10.84 26.91 7.07
CA GLY A 628 10.89 25.99 8.17
C GLY A 628 12.03 26.33 9.14
N SER A 629 12.04 25.66 10.27
CA SER A 629 13.07 25.80 11.28
C SER A 629 13.56 24.43 11.73
N GLY A 630 14.66 24.37 12.44
CA GLY A 630 15.19 23.11 12.98
C GLY A 630 14.15 22.42 13.86
N GLY A 631 13.76 21.18 13.49
CA GLY A 631 12.80 20.37 14.23
C GLY A 631 11.31 20.63 13.94
N ALA A 632 10.95 21.70 13.22
CA ALA A 632 9.58 21.95 12.80
C ALA A 632 9.22 21.22 11.49
N ILE A 633 7.94 21.04 11.25
CA ILE A 633 7.45 20.65 9.93
C ILE A 633 7.55 21.87 9.00
N TRP A 634 8.12 21.67 7.82
CA TRP A 634 8.32 22.72 6.83
C TRP A 634 7.04 22.94 6.00
N SER A 635 6.83 24.18 5.60
CA SER A 635 5.71 24.63 4.78
C SER A 635 6.21 25.30 3.50
N GLY A 636 5.30 25.46 2.53
CA GLY A 636 5.57 26.16 1.28
C GLY A 636 4.98 25.41 0.08
N LEU A 637 5.00 26.08 -1.08
CA LEU A 637 4.61 25.54 -2.36
C LEU A 637 5.77 24.74 -2.96
N ILE A 638 5.57 23.44 -3.13
CA ILE A 638 6.48 22.53 -3.82
C ILE A 638 6.26 22.72 -5.33
N PRO A 639 7.29 23.08 -6.11
CA PRO A 639 7.16 23.26 -7.55
C PRO A 639 6.74 21.99 -8.29
N SER A 640 6.08 22.16 -9.44
CA SER A 640 5.81 21.06 -10.37
C SER A 640 7.11 20.47 -10.92
N TYR A 641 7.06 19.19 -11.29
CA TYR A 641 8.19 18.52 -11.92
C TYR A 641 7.73 17.44 -12.90
N TYR A 642 8.65 17.01 -13.74
CA TYR A 642 8.45 15.82 -14.57
C TYR A 642 9.70 14.94 -14.55
N THR A 643 9.51 13.64 -14.78
CA THR A 643 10.60 12.69 -14.98
C THR A 643 10.36 11.89 -16.25
N VAL A 644 11.45 11.47 -16.88
CA VAL A 644 11.42 10.60 -18.05
C VAL A 644 12.20 9.33 -17.71
N ASP A 645 11.59 8.16 -17.94
CA ASP A 645 12.21 6.86 -17.71
C ASP A 645 12.32 6.11 -19.03
N LEU A 646 13.47 5.46 -19.25
CA LEU A 646 13.69 4.53 -20.34
C LEU A 646 13.93 3.13 -19.75
N THR A 647 13.10 2.17 -20.14
CA THR A 647 13.22 0.78 -19.69
C THR A 647 13.28 -0.16 -20.90
N GLY A 648 13.91 -1.32 -20.75
CA GLY A 648 13.94 -2.29 -21.80
C GLY A 648 14.32 -3.69 -21.35
N SER A 649 13.96 -4.68 -22.16
CA SER A 649 14.38 -6.06 -21.99
C SER A 649 14.63 -6.73 -23.34
N TYR A 650 15.49 -7.76 -23.32
CA TYR A 650 15.84 -8.56 -24.47
C TYR A 650 15.86 -10.05 -24.09
N ASP A 651 15.02 -10.82 -24.73
CA ASP A 651 14.99 -12.29 -24.59
C ASP A 651 16.06 -12.90 -25.48
N VAL A 652 17.24 -13.20 -24.92
CA VAL A 652 18.36 -13.82 -25.65
C VAL A 652 17.96 -15.18 -26.19
N ASN A 653 17.22 -15.93 -25.39
CA ASN A 653 16.58 -17.20 -25.72
C ASN A 653 15.45 -17.46 -24.70
N LYS A 654 14.86 -18.68 -24.72
CA LYS A 654 13.75 -19.04 -23.81
C LYS A 654 14.15 -19.05 -22.32
N GLN A 655 15.45 -19.15 -22.01
CA GLN A 655 15.97 -19.27 -20.66
C GLN A 655 16.54 -17.95 -20.14
N LEU A 656 17.17 -17.14 -20.99
CA LEU A 656 17.90 -15.94 -20.60
C LEU A 656 17.22 -14.67 -21.10
N LYS A 657 16.78 -13.83 -20.17
CA LYS A 657 16.31 -12.46 -20.39
C LYS A 657 17.29 -11.46 -19.79
N LEU A 658 17.69 -10.47 -20.57
CA LEU A 658 18.43 -9.29 -20.10
C LEU A 658 17.42 -8.14 -19.94
N PHE A 659 17.62 -7.28 -18.95
CA PHE A 659 16.76 -6.11 -18.74
C PHE A 659 17.56 -4.93 -18.17
N GLY A 660 17.02 -3.73 -18.32
CA GLY A 660 17.63 -2.53 -17.76
C GLY A 660 16.66 -1.36 -17.71
N ALA A 661 17.02 -0.36 -16.94
CA ALA A 661 16.28 0.88 -16.77
C ALA A 661 17.24 2.06 -16.63
N ILE A 662 16.83 3.20 -17.17
CA ILE A 662 17.37 4.52 -16.84
C ILE A 662 16.18 5.32 -16.29
N LYS A 663 16.17 5.53 -14.99
CA LYS A 663 15.18 6.33 -14.29
C LYS A 663 15.62 7.80 -14.27
N ASN A 664 14.67 8.73 -14.35
CA ASN A 664 14.95 10.15 -14.44
C ASN A 664 16.04 10.48 -15.50
N LEU A 665 15.81 10.05 -16.74
CA LEU A 665 16.75 10.17 -17.88
C LEU A 665 17.25 11.60 -18.07
N THR A 666 16.40 12.59 -17.83
CA THR A 666 16.68 14.03 -17.97
C THR A 666 17.48 14.60 -16.80
N ASP A 667 17.68 13.83 -15.74
CA ASP A 667 18.36 14.24 -14.52
C ASP A 667 17.71 15.46 -13.84
N GLU A 668 16.38 15.46 -13.82
CA GLU A 668 15.60 16.53 -13.22
C GLU A 668 15.80 16.56 -11.71
N ARG A 669 16.17 17.71 -11.16
CA ARG A 669 16.29 17.94 -9.71
C ARG A 669 15.00 18.54 -9.19
N TYR A 670 14.30 17.82 -8.35
CA TYR A 670 12.98 18.21 -7.85
C TYR A 670 12.82 17.95 -6.34
N ILE A 671 11.85 18.60 -5.74
CA ILE A 671 11.44 18.34 -4.36
C ILE A 671 10.37 17.26 -4.38
N ALA A 672 10.71 16.06 -3.88
CA ALA A 672 9.77 14.96 -3.77
C ALA A 672 8.76 15.18 -2.65
N SER A 673 9.20 15.72 -1.53
CA SER A 673 8.36 16.06 -0.38
C SER A 673 9.11 16.94 0.62
N MET A 674 8.41 17.38 1.66
CA MET A 674 8.97 18.08 2.81
C MET A 674 8.42 17.48 4.11
N ARG A 675 9.24 17.45 5.14
CA ARG A 675 8.81 17.14 6.51
C ARG A 675 9.58 18.04 7.49
N GLN A 676 10.67 17.58 8.10
CA GLN A 676 11.65 18.43 8.77
C GLN A 676 12.79 18.68 7.77
N GLY A 677 12.59 19.63 6.86
CA GLY A 677 13.46 19.88 5.72
C GLY A 677 12.93 19.30 4.41
N ILE A 678 13.72 19.44 3.35
CA ILE A 678 13.40 19.09 1.96
C ILE A 678 13.95 17.70 1.63
N TYR A 679 13.10 16.84 1.11
CA TYR A 679 13.51 15.59 0.49
C TYR A 679 13.65 15.84 -1.03
N ALA A 680 14.89 15.83 -1.52
CA ALA A 680 15.14 15.85 -2.95
C ALA A 680 14.68 14.52 -3.57
N GLY A 681 14.09 14.60 -4.76
CA GLY A 681 13.79 13.41 -5.56
C GLY A 681 15.08 12.75 -6.08
N PRO A 682 15.07 11.42 -6.32
CA PRO A 682 16.22 10.73 -6.86
C PRO A 682 16.66 11.31 -8.20
N GLU A 683 17.97 11.48 -8.37
CA GLU A 683 18.61 11.85 -9.62
C GLU A 683 18.57 10.70 -10.64
N ARG A 684 19.21 10.88 -11.80
CA ARG A 684 19.29 9.84 -12.82
C ARG A 684 19.95 8.58 -12.27
N ALA A 685 19.23 7.46 -12.31
CA ALA A 685 19.71 6.15 -11.91
C ALA A 685 19.71 5.18 -13.09
N VAL A 686 20.77 4.36 -13.19
CA VAL A 686 20.92 3.34 -14.23
C VAL A 686 20.95 1.97 -13.56
N GLU A 687 20.22 1.02 -14.11
CA GLU A 687 20.14 -0.35 -13.64
C GLU A 687 20.23 -1.32 -14.81
N VAL A 688 20.91 -2.43 -14.59
CA VAL A 688 20.98 -3.55 -15.54
C VAL A 688 20.86 -4.87 -14.79
N GLY A 689 20.23 -5.84 -15.42
CA GLY A 689 20.03 -7.15 -14.82
C GLY A 689 19.81 -8.26 -15.84
N ALA A 690 19.80 -9.48 -15.32
CA ALA A 690 19.50 -10.68 -16.07
C ALA A 690 18.64 -11.64 -15.24
N LYS A 691 17.76 -12.38 -15.93
CA LYS A 691 17.02 -13.52 -15.38
C LYS A 691 17.31 -14.76 -16.20
N TYR A 692 17.65 -15.85 -15.51
CA TYR A 692 17.83 -17.16 -16.13
C TYR A 692 16.83 -18.16 -15.55
N THR A 693 16.11 -18.84 -16.42
CA THR A 693 15.14 -19.89 -16.08
C THR A 693 15.67 -21.24 -16.57
N PHE A 694 15.81 -22.20 -15.66
CA PHE A 694 16.35 -23.54 -15.95
C PHE A 694 15.30 -24.46 -16.52
#